data_354970f40a8d3d3b4c56dc905a760c6a
#
_entry.id   354970f40a8d3d3b4c56dc905a760c6a
#
_cell.length_a   1.000
_cell.length_b   1.000
_cell.length_c   1.000
_cell.angle_alpha   90.00
_cell.angle_beta   90.00
_cell.angle_gamma   90.00
#
_symmetry.space_group_name_H-M   'P 1'
#
loop_
_entity.id
_entity.type
_entity.pdbx_description
1 polymer ?
#
loop_
_entity_poly.entity_id
_entity_poly.type
_entity_poly.pdbx_seq_one_letter_code
_entity_poly.pdbx_strand_id
1 'polypeptide(L)'
;MPGSIVPATVFFDLGDTLIFTGPGGVRLRYADTLDCLQTLQARGYRLGLLSNQLAATTKADVLALIEPLGLSRYIEPALITLSSEVPGNLGKPAQPIFDLALSKAQHAAASERAIFVTETLTHVQAARGYGWRAILKRNAGACQASDGECVNGLAGLLAQLPPLADLAGSNLDLAPPPKLVDGLWAVPMDIARIDASLLFDAASQQISGDATLDFRLGHYAGCPIFDLRQSITGAWLDGAAVALADVASHDFGGGANANLRVLNRVLDAGSSHSLRLTYAVGVPQASMAGSYLPQIVWSAGPRLAFNFGFTDLGAGRYLEAFVPANLIFDQFELSLQLQLTGTAVAHTPISNGSVTDLGVNHWRIDFPPRYSALSPLLELRASDSLQSHTLNTVLPVSGTNVAISTWKLSGNAANLANQANAIAGFLADNENSSGRYIHGNRFTAFIHQGGMEYDGGTTTGVGPLRHETFHSWWARGLKPASQADAWFDEAWTTYHDNGAAGVQPFNFAEAALALCPRNPWVRVTHGSSYGAGERFWKGMAALLGPAPLGELMRSFYLTRYPGPAKTEELECFLLARGGNPTCVDAFHRFVYGLPDPSPMADVWLRDDAADPGANDWAGRFWDSPDLWVRNRDDGGLSHQNLEFGQDNWIYARVRNRSATAHARHLAISFNVKQYAGSQFLYPADFLPAVTAAVDFDLGPGETRILKARLPRSAVPPVGSHPCLLAALFSRFDHPQAGRHVWQQNNLAQKNLSVVDLAPNRWIVLPFLASNLRARLSRTMVFELLRPKGLEELHASLLVEKRALPTKLRAHARLPDELHSAARPATPQTLDCTDHAEAAKPLADALLTSKNHEHLAVAFPTAVELDFANGQRAQLPLRLQPLESQRLGLRIKVPANAKPGSSFTLDLVQREQGRIVGGVALRINVR
;
A
#
# COMPACT_ATOMS: atom_id res chain seq x y z
N MET A 1 2.60 27.27 -9.53
CA MET A 1 2.91 26.04 -8.75
C MET A 1 1.87 25.02 -9.14
N PRO A 2 2.22 23.82 -9.62
CA PRO A 2 1.24 22.77 -9.85
C PRO A 2 0.59 22.46 -8.51
N GLY A 3 -0.74 22.30 -8.47
CA GLY A 3 -1.46 21.96 -7.26
C GLY A 3 -1.00 20.59 -6.78
N SER A 4 -0.36 20.54 -5.62
CA SER A 4 -0.03 19.26 -4.99
C SER A 4 -1.31 18.45 -4.79
N ILE A 5 -1.29 17.19 -5.22
CA ILE A 5 -2.40 16.27 -4.96
C ILE A 5 -2.61 16.19 -3.45
N VAL A 6 -3.79 16.55 -3.00
CA VAL A 6 -4.13 16.48 -1.57
C VAL A 6 -4.28 15.01 -1.17
N PRO A 7 -3.50 14.48 -0.23
CA PRO A 7 -3.61 13.09 0.21
C PRO A 7 -5.00 12.73 0.72
N ALA A 8 -5.40 11.46 0.62
CA ALA A 8 -6.67 11.00 1.14
C ALA A 8 -6.80 11.30 2.64
N THR A 9 -8.00 11.70 3.05
CA THR A 9 -8.28 12.14 4.42
C THR A 9 -9.18 11.13 5.12
N VAL A 10 -8.78 10.67 6.30
CA VAL A 10 -9.63 9.89 7.18
C VAL A 10 -10.25 10.80 8.22
N PHE A 11 -11.57 10.95 8.14
CA PHE A 11 -12.36 11.63 9.16
C PHE A 11 -12.89 10.60 10.16
N PHE A 12 -12.69 10.87 11.43
CA PHE A 12 -13.22 10.04 12.50
C PHE A 12 -14.39 10.74 13.17
N ASP A 13 -15.42 9.99 13.54
CA ASP A 13 -16.29 10.43 14.61
C ASP A 13 -15.51 10.46 15.92
N LEU A 14 -15.92 11.28 16.87
CA LEU A 14 -15.18 11.44 18.11
C LEU A 14 -15.70 10.48 19.18
N GLY A 15 -16.98 10.61 19.56
CA GLY A 15 -17.62 9.79 20.58
C GLY A 15 -17.78 8.34 20.12
N ASP A 16 -17.51 7.40 21.01
CA ASP A 16 -17.62 5.97 20.78
C ASP A 16 -16.84 5.41 19.57
N THR A 17 -16.15 6.30 18.82
CA THR A 17 -15.22 5.95 17.75
C THR A 17 -13.77 6.05 18.20
N LEU A 18 -13.28 7.23 18.58
CA LEU A 18 -11.92 7.45 19.07
C LEU A 18 -11.85 7.46 20.60
N ILE A 19 -12.91 7.97 21.24
CA ILE A 19 -13.02 8.10 22.69
C ILE A 19 -14.37 7.57 23.16
N PHE A 20 -14.46 7.19 24.43
CA PHE A 20 -15.69 6.77 25.09
C PHE A 20 -15.81 7.36 26.48
N THR A 21 -17.00 7.30 27.05
CA THR A 21 -17.24 7.73 28.44
C THR A 21 -17.04 6.56 29.39
N GLY A 22 -16.02 6.63 30.21
CA GLY A 22 -15.72 5.64 31.24
C GLY A 22 -16.48 5.86 32.54
N PRO A 23 -16.23 5.04 33.56
CA PRO A 23 -16.85 5.17 34.89
C PRO A 23 -16.60 6.58 35.47
N GLY A 24 -17.61 7.16 36.09
CA GLY A 24 -17.52 8.50 36.64
C GLY A 24 -17.61 9.64 35.60
N GLY A 25 -18.00 9.35 34.36
CA GLY A 25 -18.17 10.35 33.31
C GLY A 25 -16.85 10.83 32.67
N VAL A 26 -15.72 10.20 32.99
CA VAL A 26 -14.41 10.56 32.47
C VAL A 26 -14.29 10.15 31.00
N ARG A 27 -13.82 11.05 30.13
CA ARG A 27 -13.51 10.73 28.73
C ARG A 27 -12.20 9.93 28.63
N LEU A 28 -12.26 8.79 28.00
CA LEU A 28 -11.14 7.88 27.78
C LEU A 28 -11.03 7.55 26.29
N ARG A 29 -9.82 7.32 25.77
CA ARG A 29 -9.62 6.78 24.44
C ARG A 29 -9.63 5.25 24.45
N TYR A 30 -9.95 4.64 23.31
CA TYR A 30 -9.75 3.20 23.13
C TYR A 30 -8.26 2.86 23.13
N ALA A 31 -7.93 1.63 23.52
CA ALA A 31 -6.53 1.20 23.67
C ALA A 31 -5.72 1.28 22.36
N ASP A 32 -6.36 1.02 21.23
CA ASP A 32 -5.78 1.00 19.89
C ASP A 32 -5.84 2.37 19.16
N THR A 33 -6.41 3.41 19.79
CA THR A 33 -6.63 4.70 19.12
C THR A 33 -5.33 5.36 18.68
N LEU A 34 -4.35 5.54 19.57
CA LEU A 34 -3.13 6.27 19.23
C LEU A 34 -2.29 5.52 18.20
N ASP A 35 -2.16 4.21 18.36
CA ASP A 35 -1.39 3.36 17.44
C ASP A 35 -2.02 3.34 16.05
N CYS A 36 -3.36 3.36 15.96
CA CYS A 36 -4.07 3.49 14.71
C CYS A 36 -3.83 4.85 14.06
N LEU A 37 -4.06 5.96 14.77
CA LEU A 37 -3.87 7.31 14.22
C LEU A 37 -2.43 7.54 13.77
N GLN A 38 -1.47 7.14 14.58
CA GLN A 38 -0.04 7.25 14.27
C GLN A 38 0.32 6.45 13.01
N THR A 39 -0.18 5.22 12.91
CA THR A 39 0.09 4.38 11.75
C THR A 39 -0.56 4.93 10.48
N LEU A 40 -1.79 5.43 10.55
CA LEU A 40 -2.45 6.04 9.40
C LEU A 40 -1.74 7.30 8.94
N GLN A 41 -1.27 8.15 9.87
CA GLN A 41 -0.46 9.32 9.53
C GLN A 41 0.87 8.92 8.88
N ALA A 42 1.55 7.89 9.41
CA ALA A 42 2.77 7.34 8.82
C ALA A 42 2.52 6.71 7.43
N ARG A 43 1.29 6.25 7.17
CA ARG A 43 0.85 5.76 5.86
C ARG A 43 0.46 6.87 4.88
N GLY A 44 0.64 8.13 5.25
CA GLY A 44 0.39 9.29 4.40
C GLY A 44 -1.05 9.85 4.45
N TYR A 45 -1.95 9.28 5.26
CA TYR A 45 -3.30 9.82 5.41
C TYR A 45 -3.30 11.12 6.20
N ARG A 46 -4.09 12.08 5.76
CA ARG A 46 -4.49 13.22 6.57
C ARG A 46 -5.59 12.79 7.53
N LEU A 47 -5.57 13.28 8.76
CA LEU A 47 -6.52 12.84 9.79
C LEU A 47 -7.35 14.03 10.28
N GLY A 48 -8.66 13.89 10.23
CA GLY A 48 -9.62 14.89 10.64
C GLY A 48 -10.68 14.33 11.60
N LEU A 49 -11.53 15.24 12.10
CA LEU A 49 -12.71 14.89 12.89
C LEU A 49 -13.97 15.36 12.18
N LEU A 50 -15.02 14.55 12.26
CA LEU A 50 -16.37 14.89 11.81
C LEU A 50 -17.34 14.55 12.92
N SER A 51 -17.75 15.54 13.71
CA SER A 51 -18.46 15.32 14.97
C SER A 51 -19.71 16.17 15.13
N ASN A 52 -20.79 15.54 15.62
CA ASN A 52 -21.98 16.23 16.06
C ASN A 52 -21.73 16.83 17.43
N GLN A 53 -21.96 18.14 17.58
CA GLN A 53 -21.70 18.90 18.80
C GLN A 53 -22.86 19.86 19.12
N LEU A 54 -22.90 20.35 20.34
CA LEU A 54 -23.85 21.42 20.71
C LEU A 54 -23.54 22.69 19.93
N ALA A 55 -24.54 23.50 19.62
CA ALA A 55 -24.40 24.71 18.81
C ALA A 55 -23.36 25.71 19.32
N ALA A 56 -23.10 25.74 20.61
CA ALA A 56 -22.09 26.61 21.22
C ALA A 56 -20.66 26.01 21.24
N THR A 57 -20.48 24.74 20.85
CA THR A 57 -19.17 24.07 20.91
C THR A 57 -18.27 24.57 19.78
N THR A 58 -17.09 25.02 20.14
CA THR A 58 -16.08 25.50 19.21
C THR A 58 -15.02 24.43 18.91
N LYS A 59 -14.19 24.66 17.89
CA LYS A 59 -13.00 23.82 17.63
C LYS A 59 -12.01 23.85 18.78
N ALA A 60 -11.88 25.00 19.48
CA ALA A 60 -11.00 25.12 20.63
C ALA A 60 -11.46 24.20 21.77
N ASP A 61 -12.77 24.09 22.00
CA ASP A 61 -13.32 23.18 23.03
C ASP A 61 -13.02 21.71 22.68
N VAL A 62 -13.15 21.36 21.41
CA VAL A 62 -12.82 19.99 20.95
C VAL A 62 -11.31 19.70 21.06
N LEU A 63 -10.46 20.66 20.70
CA LEU A 63 -9.02 20.52 20.86
C LEU A 63 -8.65 20.37 22.34
N ALA A 64 -9.20 21.18 23.24
CA ALA A 64 -9.00 21.08 24.68
C ALA A 64 -9.47 19.73 25.24
N LEU A 65 -10.53 19.13 24.67
CA LEU A 65 -11.02 17.80 25.02
C LEU A 65 -10.05 16.68 24.60
N ILE A 66 -9.50 16.75 23.39
CA ILE A 66 -8.67 15.67 22.82
C ILE A 66 -7.18 15.78 23.16
N GLU A 67 -6.70 16.95 23.61
CA GLU A 67 -5.30 17.18 23.95
C GLU A 67 -4.81 16.31 25.12
N PRO A 68 -5.49 16.24 26.26
CA PRO A 68 -5.10 15.37 27.38
C PRO A 68 -5.09 13.89 27.01
N LEU A 69 -5.83 13.51 25.96
CA LEU A 69 -5.92 12.16 25.46
C LEU A 69 -4.81 11.85 24.42
N GLY A 70 -3.98 12.83 24.06
CA GLY A 70 -2.88 12.70 23.12
C GLY A 70 -3.31 12.61 21.65
N LEU A 71 -4.57 12.96 21.32
CA LEU A 71 -5.10 12.86 19.95
C LEU A 71 -4.76 14.10 19.12
N SER A 72 -4.61 15.28 19.74
CA SER A 72 -4.44 16.57 19.06
C SER A 72 -3.23 16.61 18.12
N ARG A 73 -2.17 15.85 18.43
CA ARG A 73 -0.95 15.76 17.59
C ARG A 73 -1.12 15.00 16.28
N TYR A 74 -2.18 14.20 16.15
CA TYR A 74 -2.46 13.43 14.94
C TYR A 74 -3.56 14.06 14.09
N ILE A 75 -4.47 14.80 14.73
CA ILE A 75 -5.61 15.42 14.04
C ILE A 75 -5.21 16.80 13.54
N GLU A 76 -5.37 17.02 12.24
CA GLU A 76 -5.15 18.35 11.66
C GLU A 76 -6.24 19.33 12.13
N PRO A 77 -5.92 20.42 12.81
CA PRO A 77 -6.94 21.37 13.31
C PRO A 77 -7.82 21.95 12.21
N ALA A 78 -7.27 22.12 10.99
CA ALA A 78 -8.02 22.58 9.82
C ALA A 78 -9.10 21.57 9.37
N LEU A 79 -8.93 20.30 9.66
CA LEU A 79 -9.83 19.19 9.28
C LEU A 79 -10.84 18.83 10.38
N ILE A 80 -10.87 19.56 11.47
CA ILE A 80 -11.93 19.41 12.48
C ILE A 80 -13.21 20.07 11.91
N THR A 81 -14.26 19.27 11.76
CA THR A 81 -15.56 19.70 11.26
C THR A 81 -16.64 19.34 12.27
N LEU A 82 -17.36 20.35 12.72
CA LEU A 82 -18.37 20.26 13.76
C LEU A 82 -19.74 20.64 13.22
N SER A 83 -20.81 20.03 13.71
CA SER A 83 -22.18 20.44 13.37
C SER A 83 -22.46 21.89 13.75
N SER A 84 -21.80 22.40 14.79
CA SER A 84 -21.89 23.81 15.22
C SER A 84 -21.39 24.81 14.16
N GLU A 85 -20.62 24.37 13.18
CA GLU A 85 -20.15 25.20 12.06
C GLU A 85 -21.13 25.23 10.87
N VAL A 86 -22.17 24.39 10.91
CA VAL A 86 -23.18 24.28 9.84
C VAL A 86 -24.43 25.10 10.21
N PRO A 87 -25.00 25.89 9.29
CA PRO A 87 -26.21 26.61 9.57
C PRO A 87 -27.30 25.71 10.11
N GLY A 88 -27.97 26.14 11.20
CA GLY A 88 -28.96 25.33 11.90
C GLY A 88 -28.42 24.18 12.74
N ASN A 89 -27.12 24.13 12.96
CA ASN A 89 -26.42 23.05 13.68
C ASN A 89 -26.71 21.66 13.09
N LEU A 90 -26.77 21.58 11.75
CA LEU A 90 -27.09 20.35 11.02
C LEU A 90 -25.91 19.37 11.10
N GLY A 91 -26.04 18.39 11.97
CA GLY A 91 -25.06 17.31 12.14
C GLY A 91 -25.32 16.08 11.28
N LYS A 92 -24.42 15.08 11.36
CA LYS A 92 -24.64 13.77 10.73
C LYS A 92 -25.99 13.17 11.18
N PRO A 93 -26.74 12.56 10.28
CA PRO A 93 -26.42 12.16 8.92
C PRO A 93 -26.69 13.21 7.81
N ALA A 94 -26.99 14.48 8.14
CA ALA A 94 -27.30 15.48 7.12
C ALA A 94 -26.11 15.82 6.22
N GLN A 95 -26.34 15.99 4.91
CA GLN A 95 -25.29 16.23 3.90
C GLN A 95 -24.41 17.47 4.16
N PRO A 96 -24.94 18.62 4.65
CA PRO A 96 -24.13 19.85 4.76
C PRO A 96 -22.86 19.73 5.61
N ILE A 97 -22.84 18.88 6.65
CA ILE A 97 -21.62 18.67 7.46
C ILE A 97 -20.56 17.88 6.68
N PHE A 98 -20.98 16.95 5.82
CA PHE A 98 -20.07 16.19 4.95
C PHE A 98 -19.49 17.10 3.86
N ASP A 99 -20.32 17.95 3.24
CA ASP A 99 -19.87 18.91 2.22
C ASP A 99 -18.86 19.91 2.81
N LEU A 100 -19.07 20.37 4.04
CA LEU A 100 -18.15 21.24 4.74
C LEU A 100 -16.80 20.51 5.00
N ALA A 101 -16.84 19.25 5.39
CA ALA A 101 -15.64 18.47 5.61
C ALA A 101 -14.85 18.22 4.30
N LEU A 102 -15.54 17.92 3.19
CA LEU A 102 -14.93 17.82 1.86
C LEU A 102 -14.25 19.11 1.43
N SER A 103 -14.92 20.24 1.66
CA SER A 103 -14.36 21.56 1.36
C SER A 103 -13.06 21.82 2.14
N LYS A 104 -13.07 21.55 3.45
CA LYS A 104 -11.86 21.67 4.31
C LYS A 104 -10.72 20.76 3.88
N ALA A 105 -11.05 19.54 3.46
CA ALA A 105 -10.07 18.57 2.97
C ALA A 105 -9.60 18.85 1.53
N GLN A 106 -10.21 19.80 0.83
CA GLN A 106 -9.97 20.07 -0.59
C GLN A 106 -10.35 18.86 -1.49
N HIS A 107 -11.38 18.11 -1.09
CA HIS A 107 -11.88 16.93 -1.80
C HIS A 107 -13.24 17.13 -2.45
N ALA A 108 -13.71 18.36 -2.62
CA ALA A 108 -15.04 18.64 -3.16
C ALA A 108 -15.29 18.02 -4.55
N ALA A 109 -14.23 17.89 -5.37
CA ALA A 109 -14.27 17.24 -6.68
C ALA A 109 -13.89 15.74 -6.66
N ALA A 110 -13.51 15.18 -5.49
CA ALA A 110 -12.98 13.82 -5.35
C ALA A 110 -13.41 13.24 -3.99
N SER A 111 -14.72 13.10 -3.77
CA SER A 111 -15.31 12.65 -2.50
C SER A 111 -14.83 11.24 -2.10
N GLU A 112 -14.43 10.43 -3.07
CA GLU A 112 -13.83 9.10 -2.85
C GLU A 112 -12.49 9.14 -2.07
N ARG A 113 -11.84 10.31 -2.00
CA ARG A 113 -10.64 10.53 -1.18
C ARG A 113 -10.96 10.80 0.29
N ALA A 114 -12.22 11.01 0.63
CA ALA A 114 -12.67 11.17 1.99
C ALA A 114 -13.16 9.83 2.54
N ILE A 115 -12.56 9.41 3.63
CA ILE A 115 -12.88 8.17 4.33
C ILE A 115 -13.48 8.55 5.67
N PHE A 116 -14.67 8.05 5.97
CA PHE A 116 -15.33 8.31 7.24
C PHE A 116 -15.39 7.06 8.12
N VAL A 117 -15.00 7.16 9.36
CA VAL A 117 -15.02 6.07 10.34
C VAL A 117 -15.91 6.46 11.51
N THR A 118 -16.93 5.67 11.79
CA THR A 118 -17.88 5.90 12.89
C THR A 118 -18.48 4.58 13.37
N GLU A 119 -18.96 4.55 14.59
CA GLU A 119 -19.69 3.42 15.17
C GLU A 119 -21.19 3.40 14.78
N THR A 120 -21.67 4.47 14.18
CA THR A 120 -23.08 4.67 13.88
C THR A 120 -23.43 4.26 12.46
N LEU A 121 -24.18 3.18 12.27
CA LEU A 121 -24.53 2.63 10.96
C LEU A 121 -25.28 3.63 10.06
N THR A 122 -26.22 4.42 10.59
CA THR A 122 -26.95 5.42 9.81
C THR A 122 -26.03 6.53 9.29
N HIS A 123 -24.96 6.88 10.02
CA HIS A 123 -23.95 7.83 9.55
C HIS A 123 -23.10 7.24 8.43
N VAL A 124 -22.74 5.95 8.52
CA VAL A 124 -22.04 5.23 7.47
C VAL A 124 -22.86 5.20 6.17
N GLN A 125 -24.14 4.84 6.28
CA GLN A 125 -25.03 4.77 5.12
C GLN A 125 -25.20 6.13 4.44
N ALA A 126 -25.36 7.20 5.23
CA ALA A 126 -25.46 8.56 4.69
C ALA A 126 -24.17 9.00 3.99
N ALA A 127 -23.00 8.77 4.61
CA ALA A 127 -21.73 9.11 4.01
C ALA A 127 -21.51 8.38 2.67
N ARG A 128 -21.86 7.09 2.59
CA ARG A 128 -21.81 6.32 1.34
C ARG A 128 -22.74 6.89 0.28
N GLY A 129 -23.95 7.28 0.68
CA GLY A 129 -24.90 7.95 -0.23
C GLY A 129 -24.38 9.27 -0.81
N TYR A 130 -23.46 9.95 -0.11
CA TYR A 130 -22.80 11.20 -0.56
C TYR A 130 -21.47 10.93 -1.30
N GLY A 131 -21.16 9.67 -1.63
CA GLY A 131 -19.97 9.30 -2.39
C GLY A 131 -18.68 9.14 -1.56
N TRP A 132 -18.77 9.16 -0.24
CA TRP A 132 -17.64 8.90 0.63
C TRP A 132 -17.38 7.39 0.76
N ARG A 133 -16.14 7.03 0.98
CA ARG A 133 -15.85 5.74 1.59
C ARG A 133 -16.17 5.81 3.09
N ALA A 134 -16.97 4.87 3.62
CA ALA A 134 -17.31 4.90 5.03
C ALA A 134 -17.24 3.50 5.66
N ILE A 135 -16.56 3.42 6.80
CA ILE A 135 -16.25 2.18 7.52
C ILE A 135 -16.95 2.20 8.87
N LEU A 136 -17.73 1.17 9.14
CA LEU A 136 -18.38 0.99 10.44
C LEU A 136 -17.38 0.43 11.46
N LYS A 137 -17.22 1.09 12.59
CA LYS A 137 -16.48 0.55 13.73
C LYS A 137 -17.47 -0.05 14.74
N ARG A 138 -17.52 -1.37 14.87
CA ARG A 138 -18.34 -2.02 15.89
C ARG A 138 -17.60 -2.06 17.22
N ASN A 139 -18.28 -1.59 18.26
CA ASN A 139 -17.79 -1.61 19.64
C ASN A 139 -18.20 -2.90 20.37
N ALA A 140 -19.22 -3.61 19.85
CA ALA A 140 -19.70 -4.89 20.37
C ALA A 140 -20.24 -5.75 19.23
N GLY A 141 -20.05 -7.06 19.34
CA GLY A 141 -20.44 -8.04 18.33
C GLY A 141 -19.48 -8.10 17.13
N ALA A 142 -19.68 -9.09 16.28
CA ALA A 142 -18.92 -9.25 15.03
C ALA A 142 -19.52 -8.39 13.91
N CYS A 143 -18.68 -7.97 12.96
CA CYS A 143 -19.15 -7.39 11.69
C CYS A 143 -20.07 -8.36 10.95
N GLN A 144 -21.11 -7.81 10.34
CA GLN A 144 -22.12 -8.56 9.60
C GLN A 144 -22.05 -8.17 8.10
N ALA A 145 -22.50 -9.05 7.23
CA ALA A 145 -22.51 -8.76 5.78
C ALA A 145 -23.30 -7.48 5.43
N SER A 146 -24.37 -7.18 6.19
CA SER A 146 -25.19 -5.97 6.02
C SER A 146 -24.48 -4.67 6.44
N ASP A 147 -23.33 -4.75 7.12
CA ASP A 147 -22.59 -3.56 7.54
C ASP A 147 -21.75 -2.95 6.39
N GLY A 148 -21.47 -3.74 5.34
CA GLY A 148 -20.51 -3.39 4.32
C GLY A 148 -19.07 -3.38 4.88
N GLU A 149 -18.29 -2.33 4.58
CA GLU A 149 -16.96 -2.18 5.19
C GLU A 149 -17.10 -1.96 6.71
N CYS A 150 -16.56 -2.88 7.47
CA CYS A 150 -16.70 -2.89 8.94
C CYS A 150 -15.44 -3.41 9.63
N VAL A 151 -15.17 -2.91 10.83
CA VAL A 151 -14.07 -3.35 11.70
C VAL A 151 -14.55 -3.50 13.16
N ASN A 152 -13.98 -4.44 13.89
CA ASN A 152 -14.28 -4.68 15.31
C ASN A 152 -13.38 -3.88 16.28
N GLY A 153 -12.67 -2.87 15.77
CA GLY A 153 -11.76 -1.99 16.50
C GLY A 153 -10.91 -1.19 15.52
N LEU A 154 -10.26 -0.15 16.02
CA LEU A 154 -9.46 0.75 15.16
C LEU A 154 -8.23 0.05 14.56
N ALA A 155 -7.67 -0.95 15.25
CA ALA A 155 -6.59 -1.77 14.69
C ALA A 155 -7.00 -2.48 13.39
N GLY A 156 -8.27 -2.84 13.23
CA GLY A 156 -8.82 -3.44 12.01
C GLY A 156 -8.80 -2.50 10.80
N LEU A 157 -8.81 -1.19 11.02
CA LEU A 157 -8.68 -0.20 9.93
C LEU A 157 -7.35 -0.34 9.19
N LEU A 158 -6.30 -0.74 9.89
CA LEU A 158 -4.97 -0.86 9.29
C LEU A 158 -4.89 -1.95 8.22
N ALA A 159 -5.78 -2.93 8.28
CA ALA A 159 -5.92 -3.93 7.23
C ALA A 159 -6.73 -3.41 6.01
N GLN A 160 -7.61 -2.43 6.21
CA GLN A 160 -8.46 -1.85 5.17
C GLN A 160 -7.90 -0.56 4.57
N LEU A 161 -6.98 0.10 5.28
CA LEU A 161 -6.33 1.35 4.88
C LEU A 161 -4.83 1.12 4.75
N PRO A 162 -4.37 0.52 3.64
CA PRO A 162 -2.95 0.30 3.38
C PRO A 162 -2.20 1.64 3.36
N PRO A 163 -0.85 1.64 3.43
CA PRO A 163 -0.09 2.85 3.16
C PRO A 163 -0.62 3.48 1.88
N LEU A 164 -0.98 4.75 1.94
CA LEU A 164 -1.14 5.48 0.71
C LEU A 164 0.22 5.35 0.03
N ALA A 165 0.26 4.59 -1.06
CA ALA A 165 1.29 4.77 -2.05
C ALA A 165 1.33 6.28 -2.20
N ASP A 166 2.49 6.87 -1.98
CA ASP A 166 2.67 8.31 -2.08
C ASP A 166 1.81 8.74 -3.27
N LEU A 167 0.71 9.49 -3.08
CA LEU A 167 -0.20 9.88 -4.17
C LEU A 167 0.40 11.03 -4.99
N ALA A 168 1.55 11.55 -4.56
CA ALA A 168 2.60 12.06 -5.42
C ALA A 168 3.47 10.91 -5.97
N GLY A 169 3.07 9.80 -5.89
CA GLY A 169 3.32 8.45 -5.65
C GLY A 169 4.08 7.77 -6.64
N SER A 170 5.28 7.60 -6.39
CA SER A 170 6.12 6.75 -7.18
C SER A 170 5.87 5.30 -6.81
N ASN A 171 5.21 4.58 -7.68
CA ASN A 171 5.24 3.13 -7.65
C ASN A 171 6.61 2.58 -8.16
N LEU A 172 7.68 3.37 -8.04
CA LEU A 172 9.03 3.00 -8.50
C LEU A 172 9.55 1.71 -7.86
N ASP A 173 9.03 1.32 -6.70
CA ASP A 173 9.31 0.01 -6.09
C ASP A 173 8.81 -1.17 -6.92
N LEU A 174 7.80 -0.93 -7.75
CA LEU A 174 7.22 -1.90 -8.66
C LEU A 174 7.77 -1.78 -10.08
N ALA A 175 8.55 -0.74 -10.35
CA ALA A 175 9.21 -0.54 -11.63
C ALA A 175 10.20 -1.67 -11.95
N PRO A 176 10.46 -1.93 -13.23
CA PRO A 176 11.60 -2.74 -13.62
C PRO A 176 12.92 -2.15 -13.07
N PRO A 177 13.92 -2.98 -12.77
CA PRO A 177 15.22 -2.47 -12.36
C PRO A 177 15.89 -1.68 -13.48
N PRO A 178 16.82 -0.75 -13.16
CA PRO A 178 17.64 -0.09 -14.18
C PRO A 178 18.34 -1.09 -15.09
N LYS A 179 18.51 -0.74 -16.36
CA LYS A 179 19.12 -1.60 -17.37
C LYS A 179 20.12 -0.87 -18.22
N LEU A 180 21.26 -1.50 -18.50
CA LEU A 180 22.17 -1.05 -19.55
C LEU A 180 21.61 -1.48 -20.91
N VAL A 181 21.29 -0.51 -21.79
CA VAL A 181 20.78 -0.74 -23.14
C VAL A 181 21.51 0.19 -24.10
N ASP A 182 22.10 -0.37 -25.16
CA ASP A 182 22.89 0.36 -26.17
C ASP A 182 23.89 1.37 -25.57
N GLY A 183 24.53 1.00 -24.46
CA GLY A 183 25.49 1.84 -23.76
C GLY A 183 24.88 2.92 -22.84
N LEU A 184 23.56 3.03 -22.74
CA LEU A 184 22.85 3.92 -21.84
C LEU A 184 22.44 3.19 -20.55
N TRP A 185 22.72 3.79 -19.40
CA TRP A 185 22.17 3.33 -18.12
C TRP A 185 20.76 3.88 -17.97
N ALA A 186 19.79 3.11 -18.48
CA ALA A 186 18.39 3.46 -18.50
C ALA A 186 17.73 3.19 -17.14
N VAL A 187 16.99 4.17 -16.61
CA VAL A 187 16.37 4.14 -15.29
C VAL A 187 14.88 4.46 -15.39
N PRO A 188 14.02 3.77 -14.63
CA PRO A 188 12.62 4.14 -14.51
C PRO A 188 12.48 5.54 -13.91
N MET A 189 11.48 6.28 -14.36
CA MET A 189 11.08 7.56 -13.80
C MET A 189 9.65 7.49 -13.25
N ASP A 190 9.30 8.44 -12.40
CA ASP A 190 8.00 8.67 -11.81
C ASP A 190 7.39 9.90 -12.47
N ILE A 191 6.35 9.70 -13.26
CA ILE A 191 5.62 10.82 -13.89
C ILE A 191 4.58 11.31 -12.88
N ALA A 192 4.68 12.55 -12.47
CA ALA A 192 3.69 13.19 -11.62
C ALA A 192 2.49 13.68 -12.44
N ARG A 193 2.74 14.24 -13.64
CA ARG A 193 1.73 14.85 -14.47
C ARG A 193 2.08 14.79 -15.95
N ILE A 194 1.04 14.62 -16.78
CA ILE A 194 1.08 14.78 -18.22
C ILE A 194 0.04 15.81 -18.62
N ASP A 195 0.49 16.90 -19.26
CA ASP A 195 -0.36 17.83 -19.98
C ASP A 195 -0.16 17.62 -21.48
N ALA A 196 -1.20 17.15 -22.17
CA ALA A 196 -1.11 16.82 -23.59
C ALA A 196 -2.20 17.52 -24.41
N SER A 197 -1.89 17.82 -25.66
CA SER A 197 -2.85 18.31 -26.64
C SER A 197 -2.73 17.56 -27.96
N LEU A 198 -3.86 17.25 -28.57
CA LEU A 198 -3.95 16.70 -29.93
C LEU A 198 -4.77 17.68 -30.79
N LEU A 199 -4.12 18.21 -31.81
CA LEU A 199 -4.76 19.10 -32.81
C LEU A 199 -5.02 18.31 -34.08
N PHE A 200 -6.28 18.16 -34.42
CA PHE A 200 -6.78 17.54 -35.64
C PHE A 200 -7.12 18.61 -36.66
N ASP A 201 -6.45 18.63 -37.81
CA ASP A 201 -6.78 19.53 -38.90
C ASP A 201 -7.52 18.75 -40.01
N ALA A 202 -8.81 18.98 -40.12
CA ALA A 202 -9.64 18.31 -41.12
C ALA A 202 -9.35 18.73 -42.54
N ALA A 203 -8.77 19.92 -42.77
CA ALA A 203 -8.44 20.41 -44.08
C ALA A 203 -7.22 19.71 -44.70
N SER A 204 -6.18 19.50 -43.87
CA SER A 204 -4.97 18.76 -44.26
C SER A 204 -5.01 17.27 -43.91
N GLN A 205 -5.98 16.84 -43.09
CA GLN A 205 -6.07 15.49 -42.50
C GLN A 205 -4.81 15.11 -41.70
N GLN A 206 -4.17 16.10 -41.09
CA GLN A 206 -2.98 15.92 -40.27
C GLN A 206 -3.37 16.03 -38.79
N ILE A 207 -2.61 15.34 -37.95
CA ILE A 207 -2.76 15.42 -36.52
C ILE A 207 -1.38 15.71 -35.90
N SER A 208 -1.32 16.71 -35.04
CA SER A 208 -0.12 17.02 -34.25
C SER A 208 -0.38 16.88 -32.78
N GLY A 209 0.63 16.43 -32.05
CA GLY A 209 0.63 16.32 -30.61
C GLY A 209 1.68 17.23 -29.96
N ASP A 210 1.36 17.78 -28.80
CA ASP A 210 2.28 18.49 -27.91
C ASP A 210 2.01 17.99 -26.49
N ALA A 211 3.03 17.52 -25.81
CA ALA A 211 2.87 16.99 -24.47
C ALA A 211 4.04 17.38 -23.57
N THR A 212 3.73 17.70 -22.33
CA THR A 212 4.70 17.96 -21.27
C THR A 212 4.52 16.94 -20.15
N LEU A 213 5.62 16.28 -19.80
CA LEU A 213 5.71 15.32 -18.72
C LEU A 213 6.52 15.94 -17.59
N ASP A 214 5.90 16.15 -16.43
CA ASP A 214 6.59 16.48 -15.19
C ASP A 214 6.90 15.20 -14.44
N PHE A 215 8.19 14.93 -14.21
CA PHE A 215 8.65 13.68 -13.63
C PHE A 215 9.81 13.87 -12.65
N ARG A 216 10.07 12.83 -11.88
CA ARG A 216 11.29 12.75 -11.05
C ARG A 216 11.98 11.39 -11.20
N LEU A 217 13.27 11.35 -10.90
CA LEU A 217 13.99 10.10 -10.76
C LEU A 217 13.88 9.55 -9.33
N GLY A 218 13.95 8.21 -9.21
CA GLY A 218 14.05 7.52 -7.95
C GLY A 218 15.49 7.48 -7.41
N HIS A 219 15.88 6.31 -6.91
CA HIS A 219 17.19 6.11 -6.27
C HIS A 219 18.38 6.03 -7.20
N TYR A 220 18.15 5.96 -8.52
CA TYR A 220 19.20 5.75 -9.52
C TYR A 220 19.35 7.00 -10.36
N ALA A 221 20.58 7.54 -10.42
CA ALA A 221 20.97 8.46 -11.46
C ALA A 221 21.08 7.69 -12.78
N GLY A 222 20.65 8.32 -13.88
CA GLY A 222 20.71 7.65 -15.20
C GLY A 222 19.85 8.33 -16.24
N CYS A 223 19.59 7.62 -17.33
CA CYS A 223 18.82 8.08 -18.48
C CYS A 223 17.35 7.65 -18.33
N PRO A 224 16.39 8.58 -18.19
CA PRO A 224 14.99 8.25 -17.96
C PRO A 224 14.35 7.45 -19.09
N ILE A 225 13.50 6.47 -18.72
CA ILE A 225 12.73 5.64 -19.64
C ILE A 225 11.30 6.18 -19.75
N PHE A 226 10.79 6.33 -20.97
CA PHE A 226 9.38 6.59 -21.26
C PHE A 226 8.97 5.84 -22.55
N ASP A 227 7.71 5.94 -22.97
CA ASP A 227 7.26 5.41 -24.25
C ASP A 227 6.42 6.43 -25.02
N LEU A 228 6.56 6.46 -26.33
CA LEU A 228 5.72 7.17 -27.29
C LEU A 228 5.88 6.53 -28.66
N ARG A 229 4.76 6.03 -29.23
CA ARG A 229 4.74 5.33 -30.53
C ARG A 229 4.54 6.24 -31.73
N GLN A 230 4.71 7.55 -31.53
CA GLN A 230 4.57 8.57 -32.54
C GLN A 230 5.92 9.16 -32.97
N SER A 231 5.95 9.86 -34.11
CA SER A 231 7.15 10.48 -34.65
C SER A 231 7.41 11.82 -33.95
N ILE A 232 8.41 11.87 -33.07
CA ILE A 232 8.80 13.09 -32.35
C ILE A 232 9.41 14.09 -33.37
N THR A 233 8.94 15.33 -33.34
CA THR A 233 9.39 16.44 -34.19
C THR A 233 10.18 17.47 -33.39
N GLY A 234 10.07 17.49 -32.08
CA GLY A 234 10.83 18.37 -31.17
C GLY A 234 10.84 17.82 -29.75
N ALA A 235 11.92 18.09 -29.00
CA ALA A 235 12.06 17.68 -27.60
C ALA A 235 12.79 18.76 -26.80
N TRP A 236 12.36 18.99 -25.55
CA TRP A 236 12.97 19.96 -24.62
C TRP A 236 12.97 19.37 -23.21
N LEU A 237 14.13 19.41 -22.56
CA LEU A 237 14.27 19.07 -21.15
C LEU A 237 14.49 20.36 -20.35
N ASP A 238 13.65 20.65 -19.38
CA ASP A 238 13.70 21.87 -18.55
C ASP A 238 13.78 23.16 -19.37
N GLY A 239 13.10 23.17 -20.53
CA GLY A 239 13.09 24.27 -21.47
C GLY A 239 14.29 24.31 -22.48
N ALA A 240 15.31 23.47 -22.26
CA ALA A 240 16.45 23.36 -23.16
C ALA A 240 16.19 22.33 -24.27
N ALA A 241 16.47 22.69 -25.55
CA ALA A 241 16.28 21.77 -26.67
C ALA A 241 17.17 20.53 -26.56
N VAL A 242 16.58 19.37 -26.86
CA VAL A 242 17.22 18.07 -26.90
C VAL A 242 17.23 17.56 -28.34
N ALA A 243 18.32 16.95 -28.78
CA ALA A 243 18.39 16.38 -30.11
C ALA A 243 17.43 15.19 -30.24
N LEU A 244 16.79 15.01 -31.40
CA LEU A 244 15.83 13.90 -31.59
C LEU A 244 16.50 12.51 -31.44
N ALA A 245 17.80 12.41 -31.73
CA ALA A 245 18.56 11.18 -31.49
C ALA A 245 18.68 10.83 -29.99
N ASP A 246 18.57 11.83 -29.10
CA ASP A 246 18.65 11.63 -27.63
C ASP A 246 17.30 11.20 -27.01
N VAL A 247 16.26 11.01 -27.81
CA VAL A 247 14.95 10.46 -27.40
C VAL A 247 14.57 9.25 -28.26
N ALA A 248 15.57 8.53 -28.77
CA ALA A 248 15.39 7.35 -29.59
C ALA A 248 14.78 6.16 -28.82
N SER A 249 14.24 5.20 -29.57
CA SER A 249 13.73 3.92 -29.03
C SER A 249 14.85 2.88 -29.00
N HIS A 250 14.85 2.07 -27.94
CA HIS A 250 15.82 1.01 -27.68
C HIS A 250 15.11 -0.29 -27.35
N ASP A 251 15.69 -1.43 -27.71
CA ASP A 251 15.16 -2.74 -27.38
C ASP A 251 15.58 -3.19 -25.99
N PHE A 252 14.61 -3.28 -25.10
CA PHE A 252 14.81 -3.81 -23.73
C PHE A 252 14.70 -5.34 -23.64
N GLY A 253 14.54 -6.04 -24.76
CA GLY A 253 14.44 -7.50 -24.76
C GLY A 253 13.09 -8.02 -24.24
N GLY A 254 12.04 -7.23 -24.36
CA GLY A 254 10.68 -7.57 -23.95
C GLY A 254 9.84 -8.29 -25.02
N GLY A 255 10.43 -8.70 -26.12
CA GLY A 255 9.75 -9.32 -27.27
C GLY A 255 9.55 -8.38 -28.44
N ALA A 256 8.80 -8.83 -29.44
CA ALA A 256 8.55 -8.07 -30.67
C ALA A 256 7.83 -6.74 -30.33
N ASN A 257 8.32 -5.64 -30.93
CA ASN A 257 7.79 -4.28 -30.73
C ASN A 257 7.80 -3.77 -29.28
N ALA A 258 8.54 -4.42 -28.36
CA ALA A 258 8.66 -4.01 -26.96
C ALA A 258 9.77 -2.99 -26.71
N ASN A 259 10.01 -2.09 -27.68
CA ASN A 259 10.98 -1.03 -27.55
C ASN A 259 10.43 0.09 -26.65
N LEU A 260 11.34 0.76 -25.95
CA LEU A 260 11.04 1.92 -25.10
C LEU A 260 11.98 3.07 -25.47
N ARG A 261 11.53 4.30 -25.27
CA ARG A 261 12.37 5.47 -25.46
C ARG A 261 13.23 5.74 -24.24
N VAL A 262 14.43 6.22 -24.46
CA VAL A 262 15.36 6.62 -23.42
C VAL A 262 15.79 8.05 -23.70
N LEU A 263 15.63 8.93 -22.70
CA LEU A 263 16.22 10.27 -22.77
C LEU A 263 17.71 10.14 -22.48
N ASN A 264 18.56 10.31 -23.51
CA ASN A 264 20.02 10.22 -23.40
C ASN A 264 20.59 11.45 -22.66
N ARG A 265 20.23 11.60 -21.42
CA ARG A 265 20.75 12.58 -20.46
C ARG A 265 20.82 11.90 -19.10
N VAL A 266 22.01 11.85 -18.54
CA VAL A 266 22.21 11.35 -17.18
C VAL A 266 21.69 12.41 -16.22
N LEU A 267 20.60 12.09 -15.52
CA LEU A 267 19.99 12.95 -14.52
C LEU A 267 20.29 12.40 -13.11
N ASP A 268 20.32 13.29 -12.12
CA ASP A 268 20.65 12.89 -10.75
C ASP A 268 19.50 12.12 -10.09
N ALA A 269 19.85 11.20 -9.20
CA ALA A 269 18.88 10.49 -8.38
C ALA A 269 18.06 11.48 -7.56
N GLY A 270 16.73 11.28 -7.52
CA GLY A 270 15.78 12.12 -6.78
C GLY A 270 15.50 13.49 -7.42
N SER A 271 16.13 13.84 -8.54
CA SER A 271 15.88 15.11 -9.23
C SER A 271 14.53 15.13 -9.95
N SER A 272 13.95 16.32 -10.08
CA SER A 272 12.69 16.57 -10.78
C SER A 272 12.91 17.38 -12.04
N HIS A 273 12.24 17.02 -13.12
CA HIS A 273 12.44 17.56 -14.46
C HIS A 273 11.11 17.68 -15.21
N SER A 274 11.12 18.44 -16.29
CA SER A 274 10.01 18.60 -17.23
C SER A 274 10.49 18.29 -18.66
N LEU A 275 9.87 17.27 -19.29
CA LEU A 275 10.15 16.88 -20.67
C LEU A 275 8.97 17.28 -21.55
N ARG A 276 9.17 18.21 -22.48
CA ARG A 276 8.18 18.57 -23.51
C ARG A 276 8.54 17.91 -24.83
N LEU A 277 7.52 17.34 -25.47
CA LEU A 277 7.63 16.68 -26.77
C LEU A 277 6.57 17.23 -27.73
N THR A 278 6.98 17.57 -28.95
CA THR A 278 6.06 17.75 -30.07
C THR A 278 6.20 16.58 -31.05
N TYR A 279 5.09 16.14 -31.64
CA TYR A 279 5.11 14.95 -32.48
C TYR A 279 4.00 14.96 -33.53
N ALA A 280 4.24 14.29 -34.67
CA ALA A 280 3.23 14.01 -35.69
C ALA A 280 2.51 12.70 -35.32
N VAL A 281 1.16 12.73 -35.36
CA VAL A 281 0.33 11.62 -34.97
C VAL A 281 -0.19 10.85 -36.16
N GLY A 282 0.08 9.56 -36.18
CA GLY A 282 -0.44 8.60 -37.16
C GLY A 282 -0.97 7.34 -36.52
N VAL A 283 -1.48 6.41 -37.30
CA VAL A 283 -1.86 5.10 -36.76
C VAL A 283 -0.61 4.40 -36.22
N PRO A 284 -0.59 3.99 -34.95
CA PRO A 284 0.60 3.42 -34.33
C PRO A 284 1.09 2.17 -35.07
N GLN A 285 2.39 2.10 -35.34
CA GLN A 285 3.05 0.95 -35.97
C GLN A 285 3.32 -0.20 -34.97
N ALA A 286 2.47 -0.36 -33.99
CA ALA A 286 2.56 -1.47 -33.04
C ALA A 286 1.99 -2.75 -33.64
N SER A 287 2.18 -3.88 -32.96
CA SER A 287 1.49 -5.12 -33.30
C SER A 287 -0.02 -4.86 -33.44
N MET A 288 -0.58 -5.27 -34.54
CA MET A 288 -2.02 -5.15 -34.84
C MET A 288 -2.85 -6.28 -34.23
N ALA A 289 -2.38 -6.88 -33.12
CA ALA A 289 -3.14 -7.83 -32.33
C ALA A 289 -4.32 -7.15 -31.62
N GLY A 290 -5.39 -7.89 -31.43
CA GLY A 290 -6.62 -7.44 -30.81
C GLY A 290 -7.75 -7.16 -31.82
N SER A 291 -8.98 -7.20 -31.30
CA SER A 291 -10.20 -7.04 -32.09
C SER A 291 -10.65 -5.59 -32.22
N TYR A 292 -10.13 -4.70 -31.36
CA TYR A 292 -10.45 -3.28 -31.34
C TYR A 292 -9.21 -2.46 -31.66
N LEU A 293 -9.06 -2.03 -32.91
CA LEU A 293 -7.86 -1.36 -33.38
C LEU A 293 -7.95 0.16 -33.26
N PRO A 294 -6.81 0.87 -33.06
CA PRO A 294 -6.78 2.32 -33.12
C PRO A 294 -7.18 2.81 -34.50
N GLN A 295 -7.96 3.88 -34.53
CA GLN A 295 -8.50 4.45 -35.72
C GLN A 295 -8.10 5.93 -35.86
N ILE A 296 -7.71 6.28 -37.08
CA ILE A 296 -7.62 7.66 -37.57
C ILE A 296 -8.25 7.60 -38.97
N VAL A 297 -9.55 7.82 -39.04
CA VAL A 297 -10.30 7.68 -40.30
C VAL A 297 -11.03 8.98 -40.61
N TRP A 298 -10.67 9.57 -41.73
CA TRP A 298 -11.35 10.72 -42.27
C TRP A 298 -12.38 10.28 -43.34
N SER A 299 -13.55 10.84 -43.27
CA SER A 299 -14.61 10.54 -44.25
C SER A 299 -15.27 11.83 -44.79
N ALA A 300 -16.09 11.72 -45.83
CA ALA A 300 -16.70 12.87 -46.49
C ALA A 300 -17.51 13.74 -45.52
N GLY A 301 -17.42 15.08 -45.74
CA GLY A 301 -18.14 16.07 -44.96
C GLY A 301 -17.39 16.69 -43.78
N PRO A 302 -16.13 16.91 -43.75
CA PRO A 302 -15.00 16.13 -43.18
C PRO A 302 -15.28 15.69 -41.78
N ARG A 303 -15.44 14.39 -41.63
CA ARG A 303 -15.74 13.67 -40.38
C ARG A 303 -14.54 12.91 -39.91
N LEU A 304 -14.22 12.99 -38.63
CA LEU A 304 -13.16 12.22 -38.00
C LEU A 304 -13.74 11.07 -37.17
N ALA A 305 -13.19 9.88 -37.34
CA ALA A 305 -13.29 8.79 -36.40
C ALA A 305 -11.91 8.53 -35.81
N PHE A 306 -11.75 8.80 -34.52
CA PHE A 306 -10.51 8.62 -33.78
C PHE A 306 -10.80 7.87 -32.51
N ASN A 307 -9.92 6.91 -32.16
CA ASN A 307 -9.95 6.25 -30.86
C ASN A 307 -8.56 5.82 -30.42
N PHE A 308 -8.41 5.55 -29.15
CA PHE A 308 -7.16 4.99 -28.63
C PHE A 308 -6.96 3.52 -29.01
N GLY A 309 -8.01 2.72 -29.06
CA GLY A 309 -7.98 1.31 -29.49
C GLY A 309 -6.94 0.51 -28.72
N PHE A 310 -6.96 0.57 -27.41
CA PHE A 310 -6.02 -0.18 -26.56
C PHE A 310 -6.18 -1.69 -26.70
N THR A 311 -5.11 -2.41 -26.41
CA THR A 311 -5.12 -3.87 -26.24
C THR A 311 -3.90 -4.29 -25.44
N ASP A 312 -4.06 -5.21 -24.53
CA ASP A 312 -3.02 -5.84 -23.73
C ASP A 312 -2.24 -6.93 -24.52
N LEU A 313 -2.77 -7.36 -25.66
CA LEU A 313 -2.16 -8.37 -26.55
C LEU A 313 -1.16 -7.81 -27.56
N GLY A 314 -0.91 -6.50 -27.52
CA GLY A 314 0.01 -5.84 -28.46
C GLY A 314 0.89 -4.82 -27.76
N ALA A 315 2.21 -4.94 -27.90
CA ALA A 315 3.16 -3.99 -27.35
C ALA A 315 2.95 -2.56 -27.91
N GLY A 316 3.03 -1.54 -27.02
CA GLY A 316 2.87 -0.13 -27.39
C GLY A 316 1.43 0.23 -27.79
N ARG A 317 0.45 -0.42 -27.18
CA ARG A 317 -0.97 -0.28 -27.50
C ARG A 317 -1.82 0.26 -26.35
N TYR A 318 -1.18 0.93 -25.36
CA TYR A 318 -1.87 1.74 -24.35
C TYR A 318 -1.73 3.24 -24.66
N LEU A 319 -1.69 4.10 -23.65
CA LEU A 319 -1.63 5.55 -23.82
C LEU A 319 -0.46 6.00 -24.70
N GLU A 320 0.68 5.32 -24.59
CA GLU A 320 1.89 5.57 -25.39
C GLU A 320 1.67 5.42 -26.91
N ALA A 321 0.58 4.80 -27.31
CA ALA A 321 0.19 4.77 -28.71
C ALA A 321 -0.02 6.18 -29.29
N PHE A 322 -0.49 7.14 -28.49
CA PHE A 322 -0.84 8.48 -28.95
C PHE A 322 -0.29 9.61 -28.08
N VAL A 323 -0.03 9.38 -26.81
CA VAL A 323 0.44 10.36 -25.82
C VAL A 323 1.62 9.76 -25.09
N PRO A 324 2.73 10.51 -24.89
CA PRO A 324 3.86 9.96 -24.15
C PRO A 324 3.40 9.53 -22.73
N ALA A 325 3.89 8.38 -22.29
CA ALA A 325 3.50 7.77 -21.02
C ALA A 325 4.64 6.96 -20.41
N ASN A 326 4.44 6.52 -19.19
CA ASN A 326 5.30 5.58 -18.48
C ASN A 326 4.83 4.14 -18.67
N LEU A 327 5.60 3.19 -18.14
CA LEU A 327 5.19 1.82 -17.93
C LEU A 327 4.00 1.76 -16.97
N ILE A 328 3.23 0.67 -17.02
CA ILE A 328 1.94 0.57 -16.34
C ILE A 328 2.00 0.53 -14.80
N PHE A 329 3.20 0.36 -14.20
CA PHE A 329 3.36 0.48 -12.75
C PHE A 329 3.04 1.88 -12.24
N ASP A 330 3.19 2.90 -13.09
CA ASP A 330 3.10 4.30 -12.70
C ASP A 330 1.68 4.85 -12.79
N GLN A 331 1.37 5.78 -11.89
CA GLN A 331 0.09 6.48 -11.83
C GLN A 331 0.36 7.99 -11.81
N PHE A 332 -0.34 8.72 -12.66
CA PHE A 332 -0.09 10.13 -12.89
C PHE A 332 -1.36 10.92 -13.14
N GLU A 333 -1.30 12.24 -12.99
CA GLU A 333 -2.32 13.15 -13.50
C GLU A 333 -2.21 13.25 -15.01
N LEU A 334 -3.33 13.15 -15.72
CA LEU A 334 -3.40 13.38 -17.14
C LEU A 334 -4.47 14.42 -17.46
N SER A 335 -4.08 15.49 -18.15
CA SER A 335 -4.95 16.45 -18.81
C SER A 335 -4.75 16.38 -20.31
N LEU A 336 -5.79 16.05 -21.05
CA LEU A 336 -5.75 15.90 -22.50
C LEU A 336 -6.67 16.94 -23.16
N GLN A 337 -6.09 17.83 -23.96
CA GLN A 337 -6.86 18.77 -24.79
C GLN A 337 -7.00 18.21 -26.20
N LEU A 338 -8.23 18.20 -26.71
CA LEU A 338 -8.56 17.81 -28.09
C LEU A 338 -9.12 19.00 -28.82
N GLN A 339 -8.58 19.32 -29.98
CA GLN A 339 -9.11 20.37 -30.84
C GLN A 339 -9.18 19.87 -32.29
N LEU A 340 -10.38 19.92 -32.87
CA LEU A 340 -10.62 19.58 -34.27
C LEU A 340 -11.03 20.83 -35.03
N THR A 341 -10.21 21.22 -36.01
CA THR A 341 -10.39 22.40 -36.85
C THR A 341 -10.72 22.00 -38.27
N GLY A 342 -11.14 22.98 -39.09
CA GLY A 342 -11.39 22.78 -40.52
C GLY A 342 -12.65 22.00 -40.85
N THR A 343 -13.58 21.81 -39.90
CA THR A 343 -14.89 21.16 -40.11
C THR A 343 -16.00 21.87 -39.32
N ALA A 344 -17.17 21.96 -39.96
CA ALA A 344 -18.39 22.38 -39.30
C ALA A 344 -19.21 21.23 -38.69
N VAL A 345 -18.80 19.99 -38.92
CA VAL A 345 -19.45 18.80 -38.34
C VAL A 345 -19.15 18.74 -36.87
N ALA A 346 -20.19 18.70 -36.04
CA ALA A 346 -20.03 18.52 -34.62
C ALA A 346 -19.52 17.11 -34.28
N HIS A 347 -18.56 17.03 -33.38
CA HIS A 347 -18.03 15.76 -32.85
C HIS A 347 -18.26 15.65 -31.35
N THR A 348 -18.24 14.44 -30.83
CA THR A 348 -18.43 14.15 -29.41
C THR A 348 -17.30 13.23 -28.94
N PRO A 349 -16.53 13.65 -27.91
CA PRO A 349 -15.61 12.75 -27.22
C PRO A 349 -16.37 11.89 -26.21
N ILE A 350 -16.14 10.60 -26.25
CA ILE A 350 -16.62 9.62 -25.27
C ILE A 350 -15.41 9.18 -24.47
N SER A 351 -15.44 9.41 -23.16
CA SER A 351 -14.30 9.14 -22.29
C SER A 351 -14.76 8.74 -20.87
N ASN A 352 -13.90 8.06 -20.15
CA ASN A 352 -14.03 7.83 -18.70
C ASN A 352 -13.41 8.96 -17.87
N GLY A 353 -12.75 9.94 -18.49
CA GLY A 353 -12.31 11.19 -17.89
C GLY A 353 -13.42 12.22 -17.77
N SER A 354 -13.16 13.34 -17.10
CA SER A 354 -14.06 14.48 -17.00
C SER A 354 -13.92 15.38 -18.22
N VAL A 355 -14.92 15.39 -19.10
CA VAL A 355 -14.91 16.19 -20.33
C VAL A 355 -15.43 17.59 -20.03
N THR A 356 -14.65 18.61 -20.34
CA THR A 356 -15.01 20.02 -20.33
C THR A 356 -15.07 20.55 -21.75
N ASP A 357 -16.21 21.11 -22.14
CA ASP A 357 -16.38 21.77 -23.44
C ASP A 357 -15.70 23.14 -23.42
N LEU A 358 -14.78 23.37 -24.33
CA LEU A 358 -14.06 24.64 -24.50
C LEU A 358 -14.54 25.43 -25.73
N GLY A 359 -15.49 24.90 -26.48
CA GLY A 359 -16.07 25.49 -27.69
C GLY A 359 -16.25 24.47 -28.81
N VAL A 360 -16.56 24.93 -29.99
CA VAL A 360 -16.86 24.05 -31.14
C VAL A 360 -15.71 23.13 -31.44
N ASN A 361 -15.94 21.82 -31.29
CA ASN A 361 -14.97 20.76 -31.52
C ASN A 361 -13.66 20.96 -30.72
N HIS A 362 -13.78 21.48 -29.50
CA HIS A 362 -12.64 21.76 -28.63
C HIS A 362 -12.98 21.33 -27.20
N TRP A 363 -12.20 20.43 -26.63
CA TRP A 363 -12.46 19.85 -25.32
C TRP A 363 -11.17 19.71 -24.52
N ARG A 364 -11.34 19.73 -23.18
CA ARG A 364 -10.33 19.24 -22.22
C ARG A 364 -10.91 18.03 -21.49
N ILE A 365 -10.09 17.01 -21.33
CA ILE A 365 -10.42 15.78 -20.62
C ILE A 365 -9.43 15.63 -19.47
N ASP A 366 -9.90 15.73 -18.24
CA ASP A 366 -9.08 15.55 -17.05
C ASP A 366 -9.33 14.13 -16.47
N PHE A 367 -8.25 13.39 -16.25
CA PHE A 367 -8.29 12.04 -15.71
C PHE A 367 -7.82 12.03 -14.26
N PRO A 368 -8.41 11.18 -13.39
CA PRO A 368 -7.98 11.06 -12.00
C PRO A 368 -6.51 10.67 -11.86
N PRO A 369 -5.81 11.13 -10.80
CA PRO A 369 -4.37 10.89 -10.62
C PRO A 369 -4.00 9.43 -10.35
N ARG A 370 -4.97 8.55 -10.12
CA ARG A 370 -4.77 7.10 -10.00
C ARG A 370 -4.71 6.38 -11.36
N TYR A 371 -4.85 7.09 -12.46
CA TYR A 371 -4.80 6.51 -13.79
C TYR A 371 -3.34 6.23 -14.18
N SER A 372 -3.16 5.17 -14.95
CA SER A 372 -1.89 4.78 -15.55
C SER A 372 -2.04 4.74 -17.07
N ALA A 373 -1.00 4.35 -17.78
CA ALA A 373 -1.02 4.26 -19.24
C ALA A 373 -2.16 3.39 -19.80
N LEU A 374 -2.68 2.44 -19.02
CA LEU A 374 -3.75 1.52 -19.45
C LEU A 374 -5.16 1.99 -19.09
N SER A 375 -5.31 3.13 -18.43
CA SER A 375 -6.58 3.57 -17.83
C SER A 375 -7.51 4.39 -18.72
N PRO A 376 -7.02 5.30 -19.61
CA PRO A 376 -7.87 6.23 -20.35
C PRO A 376 -8.65 5.60 -21.51
N LEU A 377 -9.96 5.82 -21.52
CA LEU A 377 -10.83 5.53 -22.65
C LEU A 377 -11.03 6.81 -23.48
N LEU A 378 -10.88 6.74 -24.79
CA LEU A 378 -11.22 7.82 -25.70
C LEU A 378 -11.77 7.29 -27.03
N GLU A 379 -12.97 7.76 -27.37
CA GLU A 379 -13.59 7.73 -28.66
C GLU A 379 -13.95 9.15 -29.07
N LEU A 380 -13.59 9.59 -30.27
CA LEU A 380 -14.03 10.85 -30.87
C LEU A 380 -14.76 10.55 -32.19
N ARG A 381 -16.03 10.87 -32.23
CA ARG A 381 -16.91 10.53 -33.34
C ARG A 381 -17.76 11.74 -33.74
N ALA A 382 -18.19 11.79 -35.01
CA ALA A 382 -19.20 12.75 -35.43
C ALA A 382 -20.50 12.54 -34.63
N SER A 383 -21.03 13.60 -34.03
CA SER A 383 -22.14 13.53 -33.07
C SER A 383 -23.40 12.88 -33.66
N ASP A 384 -23.69 13.13 -34.92
CA ASP A 384 -24.82 12.56 -35.63
C ASP A 384 -24.71 11.05 -35.92
N SER A 385 -23.52 10.50 -35.76
CA SER A 385 -23.29 9.06 -35.91
C SER A 385 -23.50 8.27 -34.62
N LEU A 386 -23.78 8.96 -33.52
CA LEU A 386 -23.82 8.37 -32.18
C LEU A 386 -25.25 8.21 -31.66
N GLN A 387 -25.43 7.20 -30.85
CA GLN A 387 -26.57 7.03 -29.94
C GLN A 387 -26.07 6.79 -28.53
N SER A 388 -26.77 7.31 -27.53
CA SER A 388 -26.43 7.14 -26.13
C SER A 388 -27.63 6.89 -25.25
N HIS A 389 -27.38 6.28 -24.10
CA HIS A 389 -28.36 6.12 -23.03
C HIS A 389 -27.64 6.21 -21.68
N THR A 390 -28.28 6.85 -20.70
CA THR A 390 -27.71 6.98 -19.34
C THR A 390 -28.69 6.42 -18.33
N LEU A 391 -28.18 5.61 -17.40
CA LEU A 391 -28.89 5.03 -16.26
C LEU A 391 -28.12 5.37 -14.98
N ASN A 392 -28.85 5.77 -13.94
CA ASN A 392 -28.28 5.93 -12.60
C ASN A 392 -28.61 4.71 -11.74
N THR A 393 -27.62 4.20 -11.02
CA THR A 393 -27.78 3.08 -10.07
C THR A 393 -27.03 3.36 -8.77
N VAL A 394 -27.59 2.90 -7.65
CA VAL A 394 -26.91 2.98 -6.35
C VAL A 394 -26.30 1.63 -6.05
N LEU A 395 -25.00 1.61 -5.83
CA LEU A 395 -24.28 0.38 -5.55
C LEU A 395 -24.47 -0.09 -4.09
N PRO A 396 -24.57 -1.41 -3.85
CA PRO A 396 -25.05 -1.94 -2.58
C PRO A 396 -24.06 -1.81 -1.42
N VAL A 397 -22.75 -1.87 -1.67
CA VAL A 397 -21.71 -1.86 -0.63
C VAL A 397 -21.22 -0.44 -0.37
N SER A 398 -20.89 0.31 -1.41
CA SER A 398 -20.40 1.69 -1.28
C SER A 398 -21.49 2.71 -1.05
N GLY A 399 -22.72 2.42 -1.48
CA GLY A 399 -23.80 3.41 -1.56
C GLY A 399 -23.58 4.47 -2.65
N THR A 400 -22.57 4.29 -3.49
CA THR A 400 -22.23 5.25 -4.56
C THR A 400 -23.33 5.25 -5.62
N ASN A 401 -23.82 6.44 -5.99
CA ASN A 401 -24.70 6.62 -7.13
C ASN A 401 -23.85 6.73 -8.41
N VAL A 402 -23.90 5.71 -9.25
CA VAL A 402 -23.10 5.61 -10.47
C VAL A 402 -23.97 5.92 -11.69
N ALA A 403 -23.57 6.93 -12.48
CA ALA A 403 -24.15 7.22 -13.78
C ALA A 403 -23.50 6.31 -14.84
N ILE A 404 -24.25 5.37 -15.37
CA ILE A 404 -23.83 4.44 -16.42
C ILE A 404 -24.20 5.05 -17.76
N SER A 405 -23.20 5.44 -18.55
CA SER A 405 -23.37 6.00 -19.89
C SER A 405 -23.01 4.95 -20.94
N THR A 406 -23.96 4.49 -21.70
CA THR A 406 -23.78 3.55 -22.81
C THR A 406 -23.87 4.27 -24.15
N TRP A 407 -22.93 3.98 -25.04
CA TRP A 407 -22.77 4.62 -26.35
C TRP A 407 -22.64 3.57 -27.45
N LYS A 408 -23.05 3.90 -28.65
CA LYS A 408 -22.85 3.09 -29.85
C LYS A 408 -22.89 3.95 -31.11
N LEU A 409 -22.38 3.41 -32.22
CA LEU A 409 -22.65 3.96 -33.54
C LEU A 409 -24.11 3.66 -33.95
N SER A 410 -24.74 4.57 -34.69
CA SER A 410 -26.15 4.47 -35.09
C SER A 410 -26.49 3.18 -35.85
N GLY A 411 -25.52 2.62 -36.58
CA GLY A 411 -25.68 1.34 -37.28
C GLY A 411 -25.56 0.06 -36.42
N ASN A 412 -25.19 0.20 -35.13
CA ASN A 412 -25.08 -0.96 -34.22
C ASN A 412 -26.48 -1.33 -33.67
N ALA A 413 -26.81 -2.64 -33.72
CA ALA A 413 -28.13 -3.17 -33.33
C ALA A 413 -28.33 -3.26 -31.79
N ALA A 414 -27.31 -3.09 -30.97
CA ALA A 414 -27.42 -3.27 -29.52
C ALA A 414 -28.47 -2.31 -28.89
N ASN A 415 -29.22 -2.83 -27.92
CA ASN A 415 -30.14 -1.99 -27.14
C ASN A 415 -29.38 -1.39 -25.94
N LEU A 416 -29.11 -0.09 -25.96
CA LEU A 416 -28.30 0.60 -24.95
C LEU A 416 -28.93 0.58 -23.55
N ALA A 417 -30.26 0.66 -23.44
CA ALA A 417 -30.93 0.60 -22.14
C ALA A 417 -30.76 -0.80 -21.50
N ASN A 418 -30.86 -1.86 -22.29
CA ASN A 418 -30.61 -3.22 -21.81
C ASN A 418 -29.15 -3.38 -21.35
N GLN A 419 -28.20 -2.80 -22.08
CA GLN A 419 -26.79 -2.86 -21.71
C GLN A 419 -26.50 -2.08 -20.43
N ALA A 420 -27.09 -0.89 -20.26
CA ALA A 420 -26.97 -0.10 -19.03
C ALA A 420 -27.55 -0.85 -17.83
N ASN A 421 -28.70 -1.50 -17.96
CA ASN A 421 -29.28 -2.33 -16.90
C ASN A 421 -28.41 -3.54 -16.57
N ALA A 422 -27.83 -4.19 -17.58
CA ALA A 422 -26.90 -5.31 -17.37
C ALA A 422 -25.65 -4.84 -16.60
N ILE A 423 -25.02 -3.72 -17.00
CA ILE A 423 -23.88 -3.14 -16.30
C ILE A 423 -24.25 -2.81 -14.86
N ALA A 424 -25.42 -2.24 -14.59
CA ALA A 424 -25.87 -1.93 -13.22
C ALA A 424 -25.91 -3.18 -12.33
N GLY A 425 -26.43 -4.30 -12.88
CA GLY A 425 -26.41 -5.60 -12.21
C GLY A 425 -24.99 -6.12 -11.97
N PHE A 426 -24.12 -6.06 -12.97
CA PHE A 426 -22.73 -6.52 -12.85
C PHE A 426 -21.93 -5.69 -11.84
N LEU A 427 -22.09 -4.36 -11.83
CA LEU A 427 -21.43 -3.52 -10.85
C LEU A 427 -21.88 -3.87 -9.43
N ALA A 428 -23.17 -4.13 -9.22
CA ALA A 428 -23.69 -4.53 -7.90
C ALA A 428 -23.16 -5.89 -7.46
N ASP A 429 -23.17 -6.90 -8.36
CA ASP A 429 -22.64 -8.24 -8.08
C ASP A 429 -21.14 -8.20 -7.77
N ASN A 430 -20.38 -7.44 -8.55
CA ASN A 430 -18.94 -7.32 -8.40
C ASN A 430 -18.57 -6.56 -7.11
N GLU A 431 -19.35 -5.57 -6.72
CA GLU A 431 -19.16 -4.89 -5.43
C GLU A 431 -19.38 -5.83 -4.24
N ASN A 432 -20.40 -6.68 -4.33
CA ASN A 432 -20.67 -7.69 -3.31
C ASN A 432 -19.56 -8.75 -3.22
N SER A 433 -19.04 -9.21 -4.36
CA SER A 433 -18.03 -10.27 -4.41
C SER A 433 -16.61 -9.79 -4.13
N SER A 434 -16.23 -8.60 -4.59
CA SER A 434 -14.85 -8.14 -4.59
C SER A 434 -14.60 -6.93 -3.68
N GLY A 435 -15.62 -6.14 -3.37
CA GLY A 435 -15.51 -4.95 -2.55
C GLY A 435 -15.90 -3.68 -3.32
N ARG A 436 -15.74 -2.54 -2.71
CA ARG A 436 -16.18 -1.24 -3.19
C ARG A 436 -15.73 -0.90 -4.61
N TYR A 437 -16.63 -0.34 -5.42
CA TYR A 437 -16.31 0.32 -6.69
C TYR A 437 -15.54 1.63 -6.45
N ILE A 438 -14.41 1.82 -7.12
CA ILE A 438 -13.48 2.92 -6.81
C ILE A 438 -13.35 3.98 -7.92
N HIS A 439 -14.04 3.81 -9.05
CA HIS A 439 -13.89 4.70 -10.20
C HIS A 439 -14.83 5.92 -10.15
N GLY A 440 -15.23 6.35 -8.95
CA GLY A 440 -16.09 7.51 -8.75
C GLY A 440 -17.56 7.21 -9.03
N ASN A 441 -18.27 8.20 -9.53
CA ASN A 441 -19.72 8.17 -9.73
C ASN A 441 -20.15 7.93 -11.19
N ARG A 442 -19.28 7.35 -12.02
CA ARG A 442 -19.56 7.10 -13.44
C ARG A 442 -19.02 5.77 -13.92
N PHE A 443 -19.65 5.23 -14.95
CA PHE A 443 -19.17 4.12 -15.76
C PHE A 443 -19.51 4.41 -17.24
N THR A 444 -18.52 4.36 -18.11
CA THR A 444 -18.69 4.67 -19.54
C THR A 444 -18.49 3.40 -20.37
N ALA A 445 -19.47 3.01 -21.19
CA ALA A 445 -19.38 1.88 -22.09
C ALA A 445 -19.62 2.30 -23.55
N PHE A 446 -18.68 2.00 -24.43
CA PHE A 446 -18.87 2.13 -25.86
C PHE A 446 -19.10 0.73 -26.47
N ILE A 447 -20.31 0.48 -26.93
CA ILE A 447 -20.73 -0.83 -27.44
C ILE A 447 -20.27 -0.98 -28.89
N HIS A 448 -19.31 -1.89 -29.09
CA HIS A 448 -18.66 -2.13 -30.36
C HIS A 448 -18.43 -3.65 -30.57
N GLN A 449 -17.32 -4.06 -31.17
CA GLN A 449 -16.90 -5.46 -31.31
C GLN A 449 -15.63 -5.69 -30.46
N GLY A 450 -15.48 -6.89 -29.89
CA GLY A 450 -14.38 -7.21 -29.00
C GLY A 450 -14.63 -6.76 -27.59
N GLY A 451 -13.57 -6.63 -26.80
CA GLY A 451 -13.58 -6.14 -25.45
C GLY A 451 -12.26 -5.48 -25.09
N MET A 452 -12.33 -4.44 -24.28
CA MET A 452 -11.21 -3.78 -23.62
C MET A 452 -11.74 -2.98 -22.45
N GLU A 453 -11.08 -3.15 -21.34
CA GLU A 453 -11.39 -2.51 -20.07
C GLU A 453 -10.60 -1.21 -19.86
N TYR A 454 -11.18 -0.30 -19.09
CA TYR A 454 -10.60 0.97 -18.67
C TYR A 454 -11.04 1.28 -17.23
N ASP A 455 -10.40 2.23 -16.58
CA ASP A 455 -10.82 2.65 -15.23
C ASP A 455 -12.25 3.21 -15.24
N GLY A 456 -13.21 2.43 -14.77
CA GLY A 456 -14.63 2.84 -14.79
C GLY A 456 -15.22 2.96 -16.18
N GLY A 457 -14.80 2.11 -17.11
CA GLY A 457 -15.36 2.09 -18.46
C GLY A 457 -14.89 0.89 -19.27
N THR A 458 -15.49 0.72 -20.45
CA THR A 458 -15.15 -0.33 -21.40
C THR A 458 -15.51 0.05 -22.82
N THR A 459 -14.75 -0.50 -23.78
CA THR A 459 -15.20 -0.65 -25.16
C THR A 459 -15.45 -2.12 -25.41
N THR A 460 -16.70 -2.54 -25.74
CA THR A 460 -17.01 -3.96 -25.72
C THR A 460 -18.17 -4.32 -26.62
N GLY A 461 -18.22 -5.59 -27.06
CA GLY A 461 -19.42 -6.20 -27.57
C GLY A 461 -20.42 -6.53 -26.46
N VAL A 462 -21.62 -6.96 -26.85
CA VAL A 462 -22.66 -7.37 -25.89
C VAL A 462 -22.26 -8.65 -25.13
N GLY A 463 -21.59 -9.59 -25.81
CA GLY A 463 -21.18 -10.88 -25.23
C GLY A 463 -20.17 -10.72 -24.07
N PRO A 464 -19.04 -10.05 -24.26
CA PRO A 464 -18.01 -9.91 -23.23
C PRO A 464 -18.31 -8.81 -22.18
N LEU A 465 -19.46 -8.15 -22.22
CA LEU A 465 -19.79 -7.00 -21.36
C LEU A 465 -19.61 -7.28 -19.86
N ARG A 466 -19.96 -8.48 -19.40
CA ARG A 466 -19.76 -8.89 -17.99
C ARG A 466 -18.27 -8.96 -17.64
N HIS A 467 -17.50 -9.60 -18.49
CA HIS A 467 -16.03 -9.72 -18.38
C HIS A 467 -15.39 -8.34 -18.24
N GLU A 468 -15.64 -7.47 -19.20
CA GLU A 468 -15.06 -6.12 -19.23
C GLU A 468 -15.53 -5.23 -18.06
N THR A 469 -16.71 -5.50 -17.51
CA THR A 469 -17.19 -4.78 -16.32
C THR A 469 -16.47 -5.24 -15.06
N PHE A 470 -16.13 -6.54 -14.95
CA PHE A 470 -15.42 -7.08 -13.79
C PHE A 470 -13.99 -6.56 -13.68
N HIS A 471 -13.35 -6.27 -14.79
CA HIS A 471 -12.03 -5.64 -14.84
C HIS A 471 -11.97 -4.27 -14.14
N SER A 472 -13.09 -3.62 -13.84
CA SER A 472 -13.10 -2.44 -12.96
C SER A 472 -12.56 -2.73 -11.55
N TRP A 473 -12.57 -3.99 -11.11
CA TRP A 473 -11.92 -4.44 -9.88
C TRP A 473 -10.54 -5.04 -10.18
N TRP A 474 -10.49 -6.07 -10.99
CA TRP A 474 -9.28 -6.82 -11.33
C TRP A 474 -8.80 -6.41 -12.73
N ALA A 475 -7.80 -5.64 -12.79
CA ALA A 475 -7.07 -4.93 -13.82
C ALA A 475 -7.04 -3.42 -13.61
N ARG A 476 -8.13 -2.79 -13.14
CA ARG A 476 -8.24 -1.32 -13.03
C ARG A 476 -8.40 -0.83 -11.60
N GLY A 477 -9.01 -1.60 -10.73
CA GLY A 477 -9.01 -1.37 -9.28
C GLY A 477 -7.70 -1.84 -8.65
N LEU A 478 -7.38 -3.11 -8.83
CA LEU A 478 -6.07 -3.70 -8.58
C LEU A 478 -5.38 -3.85 -9.94
N LYS A 479 -4.33 -3.08 -10.19
CA LYS A 479 -3.62 -3.06 -11.48
C LYS A 479 -2.47 -4.07 -11.48
N PRO A 480 -2.11 -4.65 -12.62
CA PRO A 480 -0.84 -5.36 -12.76
C PRO A 480 0.32 -4.37 -12.70
N ALA A 481 1.42 -4.73 -12.04
CA ALA A 481 2.62 -3.90 -11.98
C ALA A 481 3.39 -3.88 -13.32
N SER A 482 3.22 -4.91 -14.13
CA SER A 482 3.78 -5.02 -15.48
C SER A 482 2.83 -5.83 -16.37
N GLN A 483 3.02 -5.78 -17.70
CA GLN A 483 2.25 -6.64 -18.60
C GLN A 483 2.54 -8.14 -18.37
N ALA A 484 3.69 -8.49 -17.81
CA ALA A 484 3.96 -9.86 -17.38
C ALA A 484 3.03 -10.29 -16.24
N ASP A 485 2.66 -9.37 -15.34
CA ASP A 485 1.75 -9.63 -14.23
C ASP A 485 0.28 -9.65 -14.66
N ALA A 486 -0.07 -9.07 -15.80
CA ALA A 486 -1.44 -8.92 -16.27
C ALA A 486 -2.16 -10.26 -16.59
N TRP A 487 -1.45 -11.39 -16.52
CA TRP A 487 -2.09 -12.71 -16.63
C TRP A 487 -3.14 -12.92 -15.52
N PHE A 488 -2.96 -12.39 -14.32
CA PHE A 488 -3.86 -12.67 -13.20
C PHE A 488 -5.19 -11.93 -13.32
N ASP A 489 -5.25 -10.77 -13.96
CA ASP A 489 -6.51 -10.05 -14.17
C ASP A 489 -7.40 -10.79 -15.16
N GLU A 490 -6.86 -11.18 -16.31
CA GLU A 490 -7.57 -11.97 -17.32
C GLU A 490 -7.97 -13.36 -16.80
N ALA A 491 -7.03 -14.01 -16.11
CA ALA A 491 -7.26 -15.34 -15.56
C ALA A 491 -8.37 -15.35 -14.49
N TRP A 492 -8.33 -14.39 -13.57
CA TRP A 492 -9.32 -14.29 -12.51
C TRP A 492 -10.67 -13.84 -13.03
N THR A 493 -10.69 -12.89 -13.97
CA THR A 493 -11.92 -12.43 -14.61
C THR A 493 -12.60 -13.54 -15.40
N THR A 494 -11.85 -14.33 -16.17
CA THR A 494 -12.40 -15.48 -16.91
C THR A 494 -12.96 -16.55 -15.95
N TYR A 495 -12.27 -16.83 -14.85
CA TYR A 495 -12.77 -17.75 -13.82
C TYR A 495 -14.06 -17.22 -13.17
N HIS A 496 -14.13 -15.92 -12.91
CA HIS A 496 -15.31 -15.27 -12.34
C HIS A 496 -16.51 -15.29 -13.30
N ASP A 497 -16.30 -15.05 -14.58
CA ASP A 497 -17.34 -15.11 -15.61
C ASP A 497 -18.02 -16.49 -15.67
N ASN A 498 -17.24 -17.54 -15.44
CA ASN A 498 -17.71 -18.92 -15.39
C ASN A 498 -18.27 -19.30 -14.01
N GLY A 499 -18.65 -18.30 -13.21
CA GLY A 499 -19.34 -18.45 -11.92
C GLY A 499 -18.44 -18.70 -10.71
N ALA A 500 -17.11 -18.62 -10.86
CA ALA A 500 -16.11 -18.79 -9.79
C ALA A 500 -16.29 -20.08 -8.94
N ALA A 501 -16.84 -21.13 -9.52
CA ALA A 501 -17.19 -22.37 -8.82
C ALA A 501 -16.54 -23.61 -9.44
N GLY A 502 -15.87 -23.47 -10.56
CA GLY A 502 -15.19 -24.58 -11.23
C GLY A 502 -14.00 -25.09 -10.41
N VAL A 503 -13.92 -26.42 -10.26
CA VAL A 503 -12.86 -27.11 -9.53
C VAL A 503 -12.24 -28.15 -10.45
N GLN A 504 -10.91 -28.07 -10.64
CA GLN A 504 -10.16 -29.04 -11.45
C GLN A 504 -8.76 -29.19 -10.83
N PRO A 505 -8.42 -30.32 -10.20
CA PRO A 505 -7.11 -30.54 -9.63
C PRO A 505 -5.99 -30.34 -10.65
N PHE A 506 -4.86 -29.79 -10.19
CA PHE A 506 -3.67 -29.65 -11.03
C PHE A 506 -3.15 -31.03 -11.47
N ASN A 507 -2.75 -31.11 -12.71
CA ASN A 507 -1.96 -32.21 -13.23
C ASN A 507 -0.50 -31.75 -13.38
N PHE A 508 0.32 -31.98 -12.37
CA PHE A 508 1.73 -31.58 -12.38
C PHE A 508 2.60 -32.35 -13.38
N ALA A 509 2.07 -33.34 -14.09
CA ALA A 509 2.74 -34.01 -15.20
C ALA A 509 2.63 -33.21 -16.52
N GLU A 510 1.70 -32.25 -16.61
CA GLU A 510 1.59 -31.39 -17.78
C GLU A 510 2.83 -30.51 -17.93
N ALA A 511 3.08 -30.03 -19.17
CA ALA A 511 4.18 -29.12 -19.44
C ALA A 511 4.07 -27.84 -18.61
N ALA A 512 5.21 -27.32 -18.16
CA ALA A 512 5.28 -26.02 -17.49
C ALA A 512 4.86 -24.91 -18.45
N LEU A 513 4.14 -23.90 -17.94
CA LEU A 513 3.65 -22.76 -18.70
C LEU A 513 4.01 -21.46 -17.98
N ALA A 514 4.61 -20.52 -18.70
CA ALA A 514 4.99 -19.22 -18.20
C ALA A 514 3.91 -18.16 -18.51
N LEU A 515 2.81 -18.12 -17.74
CA LEU A 515 1.79 -17.08 -17.85
C LEU A 515 2.34 -15.71 -17.43
N CYS A 516 3.22 -15.70 -16.41
CA CYS A 516 4.00 -14.54 -15.98
C CYS A 516 5.50 -14.79 -16.26
N PRO A 517 6.00 -14.40 -17.43
CA PRO A 517 7.42 -14.53 -17.72
C PRO A 517 8.22 -13.61 -16.79
N ARG A 518 9.34 -14.12 -16.27
CA ARG A 518 10.22 -13.42 -15.32
C ARG A 518 11.02 -12.26 -15.92
N ASN A 519 10.67 -11.87 -17.13
CA ASN A 519 11.28 -10.72 -17.81
C ASN A 519 10.40 -9.47 -17.56
N PRO A 520 10.85 -8.49 -16.74
CA PRO A 520 10.05 -7.32 -16.41
C PRO A 520 9.84 -6.36 -17.60
N TRP A 521 10.50 -6.62 -18.73
CA TRP A 521 10.40 -5.79 -19.95
C TRP A 521 9.39 -6.34 -20.98
N VAL A 522 8.71 -7.42 -20.65
CA VAL A 522 7.58 -7.92 -21.45
C VAL A 522 6.48 -6.86 -21.50
N ARG A 523 5.98 -6.58 -22.71
CA ARG A 523 5.03 -5.52 -22.98
C ARG A 523 3.67 -6.03 -23.50
N VAL A 524 3.38 -7.31 -23.29
CA VAL A 524 2.12 -7.95 -23.67
C VAL A 524 1.67 -8.92 -22.58
N THR A 525 0.38 -9.02 -22.37
CA THR A 525 -0.23 -10.07 -21.56
C THR A 525 -0.12 -11.41 -22.30
N HIS A 526 0.16 -12.48 -21.60
CA HIS A 526 0.32 -13.79 -22.21
C HIS A 526 -1.04 -14.28 -22.77
N GLY A 527 -1.12 -14.60 -24.06
CA GLY A 527 -2.38 -14.96 -24.71
C GLY A 527 -3.10 -16.19 -24.16
N SER A 528 -2.40 -17.06 -23.39
CA SER A 528 -3.01 -18.18 -22.68
C SER A 528 -3.61 -17.79 -21.30
N SER A 529 -3.55 -16.52 -20.91
CA SER A 529 -4.05 -16.04 -19.60
C SER A 529 -5.53 -16.35 -19.41
N TYR A 530 -6.32 -16.29 -20.45
CA TYR A 530 -7.75 -16.66 -20.42
C TYR A 530 -7.96 -18.15 -20.06
N GLY A 531 -7.69 -19.06 -20.99
CA GLY A 531 -8.02 -20.48 -20.82
C GLY A 531 -7.10 -21.23 -19.86
N ALA A 532 -5.77 -21.02 -19.94
CA ALA A 532 -4.84 -21.66 -19.00
C ALA A 532 -4.89 -20.99 -17.64
N GLY A 533 -5.10 -19.67 -17.58
CA GLY A 533 -5.30 -18.95 -16.33
C GLY A 533 -6.59 -19.35 -15.62
N GLU A 534 -7.69 -19.54 -16.33
CA GLU A 534 -8.91 -20.10 -15.75
C GLU A 534 -8.68 -21.50 -15.15
N ARG A 535 -7.96 -22.38 -15.89
CA ARG A 535 -7.59 -23.70 -15.36
C ARG A 535 -6.71 -23.59 -14.11
N PHE A 536 -5.80 -22.62 -14.07
CA PHE A 536 -4.99 -22.37 -12.88
C PHE A 536 -5.89 -22.05 -11.67
N TRP A 537 -6.86 -21.16 -11.81
CA TRP A 537 -7.77 -20.82 -10.70
C TRP A 537 -8.70 -21.98 -10.32
N LYS A 538 -9.13 -22.81 -11.27
CA LYS A 538 -9.82 -24.06 -10.96
C LYS A 538 -8.95 -25.03 -10.15
N GLY A 539 -7.66 -25.06 -10.42
CA GLY A 539 -6.68 -25.81 -9.65
C GLY A 539 -6.47 -25.24 -8.24
N MET A 540 -6.38 -23.94 -8.12
CA MET A 540 -6.31 -23.26 -6.82
C MET A 540 -7.58 -23.49 -6.00
N ALA A 541 -8.74 -23.50 -6.63
CA ALA A 541 -10.01 -23.84 -5.99
C ALA A 541 -10.05 -25.31 -5.52
N ALA A 542 -9.37 -26.22 -6.22
CA ALA A 542 -9.20 -27.61 -5.76
C ALA A 542 -8.30 -27.71 -4.53
N LEU A 543 -7.27 -26.85 -4.40
CA LEU A 543 -6.35 -26.85 -3.27
C LEU A 543 -6.91 -26.16 -2.02
N LEU A 544 -7.65 -25.07 -2.20
CA LEU A 544 -8.05 -24.16 -1.12
C LEU A 544 -9.54 -24.21 -0.82
N GLY A 545 -10.34 -24.75 -1.73
CA GLY A 545 -11.80 -24.64 -1.76
C GLY A 545 -12.26 -23.37 -2.49
N PRO A 546 -13.36 -23.41 -3.27
CA PRO A 546 -13.83 -22.25 -4.05
C PRO A 546 -14.19 -21.03 -3.16
N ALA A 547 -14.93 -21.24 -2.08
CA ALA A 547 -15.34 -20.15 -1.19
C ALA A 547 -14.16 -19.53 -0.42
N PRO A 548 -13.24 -20.30 0.22
CA PRO A 548 -12.03 -19.75 0.81
C PRO A 548 -11.12 -19.03 -0.20
N LEU A 549 -10.99 -19.55 -1.43
CA LEU A 549 -10.24 -18.86 -2.49
C LEU A 549 -10.86 -17.51 -2.81
N GLY A 550 -12.19 -17.43 -2.97
CA GLY A 550 -12.89 -16.17 -3.21
C GLY A 550 -12.65 -15.14 -2.11
N GLU A 551 -12.71 -15.55 -0.85
CA GLU A 551 -12.40 -14.69 0.31
C GLU A 551 -10.94 -14.23 0.36
N LEU A 552 -9.99 -15.10 0.00
CA LEU A 552 -8.58 -14.75 -0.10
C LEU A 552 -8.35 -13.72 -1.21
N MET A 553 -8.91 -13.93 -2.39
CA MET A 553 -8.78 -13.00 -3.51
C MET A 553 -9.43 -11.64 -3.19
N ARG A 554 -10.63 -11.65 -2.61
CA ARG A 554 -11.26 -10.43 -2.09
C ARG A 554 -10.37 -9.73 -1.06
N SER A 555 -9.80 -10.47 -0.13
CA SER A 555 -8.91 -9.92 0.90
C SER A 555 -7.62 -9.34 0.28
N PHE A 556 -7.05 -9.99 -0.73
CA PHE A 556 -5.91 -9.47 -1.47
C PHE A 556 -6.25 -8.16 -2.18
N TYR A 557 -7.37 -8.12 -2.91
CA TYR A 557 -7.88 -6.90 -3.53
C TYR A 557 -7.98 -5.76 -2.51
N LEU A 558 -8.67 -5.98 -1.38
CA LEU A 558 -8.89 -4.96 -0.36
C LEU A 558 -7.61 -4.45 0.32
N THR A 559 -6.52 -5.20 0.26
CA THR A 559 -5.22 -4.78 0.82
C THR A 559 -4.34 -4.03 -0.17
N ARG A 560 -4.62 -4.12 -1.48
CA ARG A 560 -3.75 -3.59 -2.54
C ARG A 560 -4.37 -2.48 -3.37
N TYR A 561 -5.71 -2.50 -3.58
CA TYR A 561 -6.34 -1.42 -4.34
C TYR A 561 -6.15 -0.05 -3.64
N PRO A 562 -6.05 1.07 -4.34
CA PRO A 562 -6.14 1.29 -5.78
C PRO A 562 -4.77 1.33 -6.49
N GLY A 563 -3.90 0.44 -6.24
CA GLY A 563 -2.54 0.43 -6.77
C GLY A 563 -2.18 -0.84 -7.55
N PRO A 564 -0.98 -0.86 -8.14
CA PRO A 564 -0.46 -2.04 -8.81
C PRO A 564 0.04 -3.10 -7.84
N ALA A 565 0.05 -4.37 -8.30
CA ALA A 565 0.61 -5.51 -7.61
C ALA A 565 1.39 -6.42 -8.55
N LYS A 566 2.38 -7.10 -8.00
CA LYS A 566 3.15 -8.15 -8.69
C LYS A 566 2.55 -9.54 -8.44
N THR A 567 2.79 -10.44 -9.37
CA THR A 567 2.41 -11.86 -9.25
C THR A 567 3.00 -12.50 -7.99
N GLU A 568 4.24 -12.18 -7.64
CA GLU A 568 4.90 -12.71 -6.44
C GLU A 568 4.23 -12.28 -5.15
N GLU A 569 3.65 -11.07 -5.11
CA GLU A 569 2.89 -10.60 -3.95
C GLU A 569 1.59 -11.39 -3.78
N LEU A 570 0.92 -11.73 -4.89
CA LEU A 570 -0.28 -12.57 -4.90
C LEU A 570 0.07 -14.01 -4.46
N GLU A 571 1.13 -14.59 -4.99
CA GLU A 571 1.63 -15.91 -4.59
C GLU A 571 1.92 -15.96 -3.08
N CYS A 572 2.74 -15.03 -2.58
CA CYS A 572 3.08 -14.94 -1.16
C CYS A 572 1.84 -14.79 -0.28
N PHE A 573 0.87 -13.98 -0.72
CA PHE A 573 -0.37 -13.78 0.02
C PHE A 573 -1.21 -15.07 0.10
N LEU A 574 -1.38 -15.75 -1.02
CA LEU A 574 -2.17 -17.00 -1.10
C LEU A 574 -1.50 -18.13 -0.30
N LEU A 575 -0.17 -18.27 -0.39
CA LEU A 575 0.58 -19.22 0.40
C LEU A 575 0.40 -18.97 1.90
N ALA A 576 0.61 -17.72 2.31
CA ALA A 576 0.58 -17.34 3.71
C ALA A 576 -0.79 -17.46 4.36
N ARG A 577 -1.84 -17.12 3.63
CA ARG A 577 -3.22 -17.13 4.11
C ARG A 577 -3.96 -18.44 3.82
N GLY A 578 -3.68 -19.05 2.69
CA GLY A 578 -4.27 -20.33 2.27
C GLY A 578 -3.63 -21.54 2.97
N GLY A 579 -2.36 -21.41 3.39
CA GLY A 579 -1.66 -22.44 4.17
C GLY A 579 -1.38 -23.75 3.44
N ASN A 580 -1.57 -23.80 2.11
CA ASN A 580 -1.34 -25.00 1.30
C ASN A 580 -0.04 -24.83 0.47
N PRO A 581 1.04 -25.57 0.78
CA PRO A 581 2.32 -25.44 0.09
C PRO A 581 2.27 -25.81 -1.40
N THR A 582 1.32 -26.63 -1.84
CA THR A 582 1.15 -27.00 -3.23
C THR A 582 0.78 -25.78 -4.10
N CYS A 583 0.31 -24.67 -3.49
CA CYS A 583 0.14 -23.40 -4.20
C CYS A 583 1.45 -22.92 -4.83
N VAL A 584 2.58 -23.06 -4.14
CA VAL A 584 3.91 -22.70 -4.68
C VAL A 584 4.23 -23.51 -5.93
N ASP A 585 3.95 -24.82 -5.90
CA ASP A 585 4.15 -25.71 -7.06
C ASP A 585 3.35 -25.25 -8.26
N ALA A 586 2.08 -24.90 -7.99
CA ALA A 586 1.19 -24.44 -9.03
C ALA A 586 1.69 -23.13 -9.66
N PHE A 587 2.09 -22.15 -8.86
CA PHE A 587 2.69 -20.91 -9.37
C PHE A 587 3.95 -21.17 -10.17
N HIS A 588 4.90 -21.95 -9.61
CA HIS A 588 6.17 -22.22 -10.29
C HIS A 588 5.96 -22.90 -11.63
N ARG A 589 5.10 -23.92 -11.68
CA ARG A 589 4.91 -24.68 -12.90
C ARG A 589 4.02 -24.00 -13.92
N PHE A 590 2.90 -23.43 -13.50
CA PHE A 590 1.84 -22.97 -14.40
C PHE A 590 1.77 -21.43 -14.53
N VAL A 591 2.50 -20.71 -13.71
CA VAL A 591 2.60 -19.25 -13.81
C VAL A 591 3.99 -18.83 -14.29
N TYR A 592 5.04 -19.30 -13.64
CA TYR A 592 6.42 -18.93 -14.01
C TYR A 592 7.09 -19.86 -15.01
N GLY A 593 6.51 -21.03 -15.30
CA GLY A 593 7.08 -22.00 -16.21
C GLY A 593 8.37 -22.65 -15.72
N LEU A 594 8.54 -22.78 -14.40
CA LEU A 594 9.78 -23.22 -13.78
C LEU A 594 9.77 -24.72 -13.48
N PRO A 595 10.97 -25.36 -13.42
CA PRO A 595 11.06 -26.77 -13.02
C PRO A 595 10.73 -26.94 -11.53
N ASP A 596 10.33 -28.16 -11.15
CA ASP A 596 10.02 -28.47 -9.77
C ASP A 596 11.21 -28.24 -8.84
N PRO A 597 11.03 -27.59 -7.67
CA PRO A 597 12.07 -27.48 -6.65
C PRO A 597 12.35 -28.83 -5.98
N SER A 598 13.48 -28.92 -5.29
CA SER A 598 13.85 -30.12 -4.55
C SER A 598 13.01 -30.26 -3.27
N PRO A 599 12.40 -31.42 -3.02
CA PRO A 599 11.55 -31.65 -1.85
C PRO A 599 12.33 -31.80 -0.53
N MET A 600 13.65 -31.93 -0.57
CA MET A 600 14.50 -32.22 0.60
C MET A 600 15.28 -30.99 1.08
N ALA A 601 15.01 -29.81 0.54
CA ALA A 601 15.65 -28.60 1.00
C ALA A 601 15.08 -28.15 2.35
N ASP A 602 15.97 -27.63 3.21
CA ASP A 602 15.63 -27.08 4.52
C ASP A 602 16.27 -25.68 4.59
N VAL A 603 15.43 -24.64 4.44
CA VAL A 603 15.89 -23.25 4.35
C VAL A 603 15.59 -22.51 5.64
N TRP A 604 16.56 -21.75 6.15
CA TRP A 604 16.46 -21.20 7.49
C TRP A 604 17.24 -19.92 7.72
N LEU A 605 16.85 -19.25 8.81
CA LEU A 605 17.51 -18.08 9.40
C LEU A 605 17.87 -18.41 10.85
N ARG A 606 18.98 -17.89 11.35
CA ARG A 606 19.33 -18.05 12.77
C ARG A 606 18.50 -17.11 13.63
N ASP A 607 17.98 -17.66 14.69
CA ASP A 607 17.40 -16.90 15.79
C ASP A 607 18.45 -16.20 16.64
N ASP A 608 19.55 -16.89 16.94
CA ASP A 608 20.73 -16.33 17.61
C ASP A 608 22.04 -16.96 17.06
N ALA A 609 23.18 -16.53 17.59
CA ALA A 609 24.47 -17.01 17.12
C ALA A 609 24.71 -18.51 17.38
N ALA A 610 24.03 -19.11 18.35
CA ALA A 610 24.15 -20.52 18.74
C ALA A 610 23.09 -21.40 18.06
N ASP A 611 22.13 -20.82 17.37
CA ASP A 611 21.05 -21.57 16.72
C ASP A 611 21.59 -22.43 15.57
N PRO A 612 21.37 -23.76 15.61
CA PRO A 612 21.77 -24.70 14.57
C PRO A 612 20.75 -24.82 13.43
N GLY A 613 19.65 -24.02 13.44
CA GLY A 613 18.51 -24.10 12.52
C GLY A 613 17.44 -25.08 12.98
N ALA A 614 17.27 -25.23 14.29
CA ALA A 614 16.24 -26.10 14.84
C ALA A 614 14.89 -25.39 14.99
N ASN A 615 13.81 -26.10 14.70
CA ASN A 615 12.50 -25.68 15.13
C ASN A 615 12.38 -25.75 16.68
N ASP A 616 11.46 -24.97 17.26
CA ASP A 616 11.28 -24.87 18.71
C ASP A 616 12.54 -24.43 19.46
N TRP A 617 13.29 -23.49 18.89
CA TRP A 617 14.50 -22.95 19.49
C TRP A 617 14.24 -22.27 20.84
N ALA A 618 15.01 -22.61 21.85
CA ALA A 618 14.83 -22.08 23.21
C ALA A 618 15.76 -20.89 23.54
N GLY A 619 16.59 -20.48 22.59
CA GLY A 619 17.55 -19.40 22.74
C GLY A 619 16.99 -18.01 22.59
N ARG A 620 17.84 -17.05 22.21
CA ARG A 620 17.56 -15.62 22.11
C ARG A 620 17.00 -15.26 20.71
N PHE A 621 15.78 -15.68 20.40
CA PHE A 621 15.18 -15.56 19.07
C PHE A 621 14.73 -14.14 18.67
N TRP A 622 14.77 -13.16 19.56
CA TRP A 622 14.29 -11.79 19.30
C TRP A 622 15.35 -10.84 18.72
N ASP A 623 16.55 -11.32 18.46
CA ASP A 623 17.66 -10.52 17.91
C ASP A 623 18.51 -11.33 16.94
N SER A 624 17.89 -11.78 15.86
CA SER A 624 18.53 -12.57 14.81
C SER A 624 19.82 -11.91 14.31
N PRO A 625 20.95 -12.62 14.26
CA PRO A 625 22.19 -12.13 13.66
C PRO A 625 22.17 -12.16 12.13
N ASP A 626 21.16 -12.80 11.56
CA ASP A 626 21.03 -12.96 10.12
C ASP A 626 20.18 -11.87 9.45
N LEU A 627 19.59 -10.98 10.26
CA LEU A 627 18.87 -9.81 9.78
C LEU A 627 19.61 -8.53 10.17
N TRP A 628 19.73 -7.58 9.23
CA TRP A 628 20.24 -6.25 9.53
C TRP A 628 19.73 -5.22 8.53
N VAL A 629 19.88 -3.95 8.89
CA VAL A 629 19.48 -2.82 8.08
C VAL A 629 20.71 -1.99 7.72
N ARG A 630 20.70 -1.39 6.54
CA ARG A 630 21.62 -0.36 6.08
C ARG A 630 20.83 0.85 5.60
N ASN A 631 21.39 2.03 5.81
CA ASN A 631 20.76 3.28 5.36
C ASN A 631 21.04 3.58 3.88
N ARG A 632 21.95 2.80 3.27
CA ARG A 632 22.30 2.83 1.86
C ARG A 632 22.50 1.42 1.31
N ASP A 633 22.35 1.26 0.01
CA ASP A 633 22.67 0.00 -0.68
C ASP A 633 24.18 -0.13 -0.89
N ASP A 634 24.91 -0.36 0.21
CA ASP A 634 26.39 -0.40 0.23
C ASP A 634 26.97 -1.79 0.48
N GLY A 635 26.12 -2.82 0.65
CA GLY A 635 26.57 -4.19 0.97
C GLY A 635 27.20 -4.35 2.34
N GLY A 636 27.16 -3.33 3.21
CA GLY A 636 27.72 -3.37 4.55
C GLY A 636 27.09 -4.45 5.42
N LEU A 637 27.89 -5.10 6.26
CA LEU A 637 27.47 -6.24 7.09
C LEU A 637 27.08 -5.84 8.53
N SER A 638 27.37 -4.61 8.94
CA SER A 638 27.02 -4.11 10.27
C SER A 638 25.63 -3.49 10.24
N HIS A 639 24.83 -3.79 11.26
CA HIS A 639 23.50 -3.20 11.41
C HIS A 639 23.58 -1.69 11.69
N GLN A 640 22.67 -0.93 11.06
CA GLN A 640 22.40 0.48 11.34
C GLN A 640 20.94 0.64 11.78
N ASN A 641 20.67 1.62 12.61
CA ASN A 641 19.29 2.00 12.90
C ASN A 641 18.58 2.46 11.61
N LEU A 642 17.29 2.27 11.55
CA LEU A 642 16.49 2.84 10.47
C LEU A 642 16.65 4.35 10.45
N GLU A 643 16.87 4.92 9.29
CA GLU A 643 16.89 6.35 9.08
C GLU A 643 15.52 6.81 8.55
N PHE A 644 14.93 7.73 9.30
CA PHE A 644 13.59 8.24 8.98
C PHE A 644 13.64 9.18 7.76
N GLY A 645 12.57 9.18 6.97
CA GLY A 645 12.41 10.08 5.83
C GLY A 645 13.14 9.67 4.55
N GLN A 646 13.88 8.58 4.59
CA GLN A 646 14.54 7.99 3.42
C GLN A 646 14.26 6.49 3.32
N ASP A 647 14.62 5.90 2.18
CA ASP A 647 14.66 4.47 2.04
C ASP A 647 15.82 3.86 2.83
N ASN A 648 15.58 2.64 3.26
CA ASN A 648 16.59 1.81 3.90
C ASN A 648 16.68 0.48 3.16
N TRP A 649 17.71 -0.31 3.44
CA TRP A 649 17.88 -1.62 2.86
C TRP A 649 17.92 -2.68 3.95
N ILE A 650 17.06 -3.67 3.82
CA ILE A 650 17.06 -4.86 4.67
C ILE A 650 17.96 -5.90 4.01
N TYR A 651 18.82 -6.47 4.80
CA TYR A 651 19.66 -7.59 4.41
C TYR A 651 19.30 -8.81 5.25
N ALA A 652 19.29 -9.97 4.61
CA ALA A 652 19.04 -11.25 5.26
C ALA A 652 20.08 -12.28 4.81
N ARG A 653 20.65 -13.01 5.76
CA ARG A 653 21.53 -14.13 5.49
C ARG A 653 20.75 -15.44 5.61
N VAL A 654 20.37 -15.98 4.48
CA VAL A 654 19.59 -17.22 4.37
C VAL A 654 20.47 -18.41 4.09
N ARG A 655 20.04 -19.58 4.52
CA ARG A 655 20.82 -20.82 4.40
C ARG A 655 19.96 -21.98 3.92
N ASN A 656 20.59 -22.91 3.20
CA ASN A 656 20.06 -24.23 2.95
C ASN A 656 20.86 -25.25 3.78
N ARG A 657 20.21 -25.92 4.73
CA ARG A 657 20.86 -26.91 5.60
C ARG A 657 21.04 -28.26 4.93
N SER A 658 20.29 -28.53 3.86
CA SER A 658 20.47 -29.79 3.13
C SER A 658 21.85 -29.90 2.52
N ALA A 659 22.52 -31.01 2.75
CA ALA A 659 23.83 -31.29 2.18
C ALA A 659 23.77 -31.71 0.69
N THR A 660 22.61 -32.08 0.18
CA THR A 660 22.46 -32.71 -1.13
C THR A 660 21.38 -32.08 -1.99
N ALA A 661 20.35 -31.42 -1.37
CA ALA A 661 19.21 -30.91 -2.11
C ALA A 661 19.33 -29.40 -2.37
N HIS A 662 19.02 -28.99 -3.59
CA HIS A 662 18.87 -27.59 -3.98
C HIS A 662 17.51 -27.06 -3.52
N ALA A 663 17.52 -25.91 -2.87
CA ALA A 663 16.31 -25.12 -2.64
C ALA A 663 16.15 -24.14 -3.79
N ARG A 664 15.03 -24.22 -4.52
CA ARG A 664 14.79 -23.40 -5.73
C ARG A 664 13.54 -22.56 -5.55
N HIS A 665 13.53 -21.42 -6.24
CA HIS A 665 12.39 -20.51 -6.31
C HIS A 665 11.93 -20.06 -4.92
N LEU A 666 12.89 -19.63 -4.11
CA LEU A 666 12.66 -19.16 -2.77
C LEU A 666 12.16 -17.73 -2.75
N ALA A 667 11.46 -17.38 -1.69
CA ALA A 667 11.07 -16.00 -1.39
C ALA A 667 11.31 -15.72 0.10
N ILE A 668 11.75 -14.51 0.42
CA ILE A 668 11.78 -14.02 1.79
C ILE A 668 11.00 -12.70 1.86
N SER A 669 10.00 -12.66 2.71
CA SER A 669 9.20 -11.48 2.97
C SER A 669 9.64 -10.78 4.25
N PHE A 670 9.50 -9.46 4.26
CA PHE A 670 9.86 -8.63 5.41
C PHE A 670 8.68 -7.76 5.83
N ASN A 671 8.50 -7.63 7.13
CA ASN A 671 7.61 -6.65 7.74
C ASN A 671 8.35 -5.88 8.84
N VAL A 672 8.03 -4.60 9.01
CA VAL A 672 8.61 -3.75 10.04
C VAL A 672 7.50 -3.29 10.96
N LYS A 673 7.58 -3.70 12.22
CA LYS A 673 6.65 -3.24 13.26
C LYS A 673 7.19 -1.97 13.90
N GLN A 674 6.29 -1.05 14.23
CA GLN A 674 6.64 0.21 14.87
C GLN A 674 7.28 0.02 16.25
N TYR A 675 6.80 -0.99 16.99
CA TYR A 675 7.35 -1.32 18.31
C TYR A 675 7.80 -2.76 18.34
N ALA A 676 8.94 -3.01 18.98
CA ALA A 676 9.34 -4.34 19.34
C ALA A 676 8.22 -5.00 20.15
N GLY A 677 7.83 -6.21 19.78
CA GLY A 677 6.82 -6.98 20.47
C GLY A 677 7.44 -8.08 21.29
N SER A 678 6.83 -8.37 22.44
CA SER A 678 7.20 -9.54 23.23
C SER A 678 6.84 -10.85 22.55
N GLN A 679 5.81 -10.85 21.68
CA GLN A 679 5.42 -12.02 20.88
C GLN A 679 4.95 -11.58 19.50
N PHE A 680 5.27 -12.38 18.51
CA PHE A 680 4.75 -12.24 17.14
C PHE A 680 4.24 -13.60 16.64
N LEU A 681 3.15 -13.55 15.88
CA LEU A 681 2.46 -14.73 15.35
C LEU A 681 2.40 -14.69 13.82
N TYR A 682 2.84 -15.75 13.17
CA TYR A 682 2.70 -15.90 11.74
C TYR A 682 1.29 -16.40 11.39
N PRO A 683 0.60 -15.90 10.34
CA PRO A 683 1.02 -14.83 9.45
C PRO A 683 0.63 -13.43 9.93
N ALA A 684 -0.16 -13.27 10.99
CA ALA A 684 -0.85 -12.05 11.36
C ALA A 684 0.08 -10.84 11.57
N ASP A 685 1.30 -11.08 12.09
CA ASP A 685 2.29 -10.02 12.31
C ASP A 685 3.27 -9.85 11.15
N PHE A 686 3.43 -10.86 10.30
CA PHE A 686 4.40 -10.89 9.21
C PHE A 686 3.82 -10.36 7.90
N LEU A 687 2.51 -10.46 7.72
CA LEU A 687 1.83 -10.12 6.48
C LEU A 687 0.72 -9.09 6.70
N PRO A 688 0.46 -8.25 5.71
CA PRO A 688 1.16 -8.15 4.41
C PRO A 688 2.62 -7.73 4.60
N ALA A 689 3.51 -8.24 3.75
CA ALA A 689 4.91 -7.83 3.73
C ALA A 689 5.03 -6.37 3.24
N VAL A 690 5.98 -5.62 3.81
CA VAL A 690 6.32 -4.27 3.34
C VAL A 690 7.32 -4.29 2.20
N THR A 691 8.11 -5.36 2.11
CA THR A 691 9.03 -5.64 1.00
C THR A 691 9.40 -7.13 0.98
N ALA A 692 9.97 -7.59 -0.11
CA ALA A 692 10.41 -8.99 -0.26
C ALA A 692 11.61 -9.10 -1.21
N ALA A 693 12.40 -10.17 -1.06
CA ALA A 693 13.27 -10.67 -2.10
C ALA A 693 12.70 -12.00 -2.60
N VAL A 694 12.52 -12.13 -3.89
CA VAL A 694 11.82 -13.27 -4.50
C VAL A 694 12.70 -13.93 -5.55
N ASP A 695 12.38 -15.19 -5.83
CA ASP A 695 12.93 -15.97 -6.93
C ASP A 695 14.46 -16.09 -6.92
N PHE A 696 14.95 -16.61 -5.81
CA PHE A 696 16.36 -16.98 -5.67
C PHE A 696 16.50 -18.47 -5.36
N ASP A 697 17.66 -19.01 -5.64
CA ASP A 697 18.00 -20.40 -5.39
C ASP A 697 19.13 -20.50 -4.37
N LEU A 698 19.17 -21.60 -3.61
CA LEU A 698 20.27 -21.96 -2.73
C LEU A 698 20.74 -23.39 -3.06
N GLY A 699 22.02 -23.54 -3.35
CA GLY A 699 22.64 -24.84 -3.47
C GLY A 699 22.69 -25.59 -2.13
N PRO A 700 23.09 -26.88 -2.15
CA PRO A 700 23.31 -27.66 -0.92
C PRO A 700 24.33 -26.97 -0.01
N GLY A 701 24.02 -26.78 1.26
CA GLY A 701 24.86 -26.11 2.26
C GLY A 701 25.14 -24.64 1.98
N GLU A 702 24.53 -24.04 0.96
CA GLU A 702 24.78 -22.64 0.59
C GLU A 702 24.25 -21.68 1.64
N THR A 703 25.00 -20.62 1.83
CA THR A 703 24.60 -19.42 2.56
C THR A 703 24.65 -18.23 1.60
N ARG A 704 23.56 -17.47 1.52
CA ARG A 704 23.48 -16.29 0.65
C ARG A 704 22.98 -15.08 1.43
N ILE A 705 23.50 -13.92 1.08
CA ILE A 705 22.97 -12.65 1.56
C ILE A 705 22.05 -12.09 0.49
N LEU A 706 20.82 -11.83 0.89
CA LEU A 706 19.79 -11.18 0.09
C LEU A 706 19.59 -9.77 0.58
N LYS A 707 19.08 -8.92 -0.29
CA LYS A 707 18.70 -7.55 0.06
C LYS A 707 17.31 -7.23 -0.50
N ALA A 708 16.60 -6.41 0.24
CA ALA A 708 15.34 -5.82 -0.19
C ALA A 708 15.31 -4.35 0.21
N ARG A 709 14.78 -3.50 -0.63
CA ARG A 709 14.58 -2.10 -0.32
C ARG A 709 13.40 -1.96 0.63
N LEU A 710 13.58 -1.28 1.74
CA LEU A 710 12.52 -0.83 2.62
C LEU A 710 12.14 0.59 2.22
N PRO A 711 10.99 0.80 1.59
CA PRO A 711 10.58 2.14 1.15
C PRO A 711 10.37 3.07 2.34
N ARG A 712 10.66 4.35 2.17
CA ARG A 712 10.52 5.37 3.22
C ARG A 712 9.12 5.41 3.85
N SER A 713 8.08 5.06 3.07
CA SER A 713 6.69 5.00 3.55
C SER A 713 6.44 3.88 4.56
N ALA A 714 7.27 2.85 4.58
CA ALA A 714 7.20 1.73 5.52
C ALA A 714 8.16 1.90 6.72
N VAL A 715 8.97 2.96 6.74
CA VAL A 715 9.86 3.25 7.88
C VAL A 715 9.03 3.82 9.03
N PRO A 716 9.03 3.18 10.22
CA PRO A 716 8.30 3.68 11.38
C PRO A 716 8.77 5.07 11.81
N PRO A 717 7.88 5.92 12.35
CA PRO A 717 8.21 7.29 12.72
C PRO A 717 9.27 7.38 13.82
N VAL A 718 9.88 8.54 13.91
CA VAL A 718 10.85 8.89 14.98
C VAL A 718 10.22 8.63 16.36
N GLY A 719 10.99 8.08 17.29
CA GLY A 719 10.51 7.69 18.64
C GLY A 719 9.88 6.29 18.68
N SER A 720 9.89 5.56 17.58
CA SER A 720 9.56 4.13 17.54
C SER A 720 10.69 3.29 18.12
N HIS A 721 10.34 2.04 18.48
CA HIS A 721 11.32 0.99 18.74
C HIS A 721 11.06 -0.15 17.75
N PRO A 722 11.49 0.01 16.50
CA PRO A 722 11.06 -0.88 15.42
C PRO A 722 11.63 -2.28 15.54
N CYS A 723 10.85 -3.24 15.04
CA CYS A 723 11.23 -4.63 14.95
C CYS A 723 11.05 -5.13 13.52
N LEU A 724 12.06 -5.75 12.97
CA LEU A 724 12.02 -6.42 11.68
C LEU A 724 11.59 -7.87 11.87
N LEU A 725 10.62 -8.30 11.08
CA LEU A 725 10.15 -9.68 10.97
C LEU A 725 10.45 -10.19 9.58
N ALA A 726 10.96 -11.41 9.48
CA ALA A 726 11.25 -12.07 8.22
C ALA A 726 10.60 -13.46 8.17
N ALA A 727 10.04 -13.81 7.01
CA ALA A 727 9.49 -15.13 6.74
C ALA A 727 10.07 -15.65 5.43
N LEU A 728 10.74 -16.78 5.49
CA LEU A 728 11.43 -17.45 4.39
C LEU A 728 10.56 -18.59 3.87
N PHE A 729 10.33 -18.61 2.56
CA PHE A 729 9.45 -19.57 1.89
C PHE A 729 10.22 -20.47 0.94
N SER A 730 9.96 -21.74 1.05
CA SER A 730 10.32 -22.78 0.10
C SER A 730 9.11 -23.70 -0.11
N ARG A 731 9.09 -24.43 -1.21
CA ARG A 731 8.02 -25.38 -1.56
C ARG A 731 7.65 -26.34 -0.43
N PHE A 732 8.66 -26.96 0.18
CA PHE A 732 8.48 -28.00 1.18
C PHE A 732 8.84 -27.57 2.60
N ASP A 733 9.26 -26.32 2.74
CA ASP A 733 9.75 -25.75 3.99
C ASP A 733 9.33 -24.27 4.06
N HIS A 734 8.17 -24.04 4.63
CA HIS A 734 7.52 -22.72 4.71
C HIS A 734 6.88 -22.53 6.09
N PRO A 735 6.75 -21.27 6.54
CA PRO A 735 6.14 -20.96 7.82
C PRO A 735 4.69 -21.44 7.91
N GLN A 736 4.33 -22.05 9.00
CA GLN A 736 2.96 -22.51 9.27
C GLN A 736 2.17 -21.46 10.05
N ALA A 737 0.89 -21.30 9.70
CA ALA A 737 0.00 -20.40 10.41
C ALA A 737 -0.15 -20.79 11.89
N GLY A 738 -0.23 -19.78 12.78
CA GLY A 738 -0.33 -19.96 14.21
C GLY A 738 0.98 -20.25 14.94
N ARG A 739 2.12 -20.10 14.25
CA ARG A 739 3.44 -20.31 14.83
C ARG A 739 4.12 -19.00 15.24
N HIS A 740 4.83 -19.08 16.34
CA HIS A 740 5.74 -18.02 16.81
C HIS A 740 7.11 -18.12 16.13
N VAL A 741 7.89 -17.06 16.20
CA VAL A 741 9.25 -16.99 15.62
C VAL A 741 10.09 -18.20 16.07
N TRP A 742 10.19 -18.43 17.35
CA TRP A 742 11.01 -19.50 17.94
C TRP A 742 10.55 -20.93 17.61
N GLN A 743 9.35 -21.08 17.02
CA GLN A 743 8.80 -22.40 16.68
C GLN A 743 9.20 -22.89 15.29
N GLN A 744 9.69 -21.99 14.43
CA GLN A 744 10.06 -22.36 13.06
C GLN A 744 11.32 -21.63 12.61
N ASN A 745 12.27 -22.36 12.08
CA ASN A 745 13.55 -21.85 11.57
C ASN A 745 13.43 -21.00 10.30
N ASN A 746 12.24 -20.96 9.66
CA ASN A 746 11.91 -20.09 8.54
C ASN A 746 11.45 -18.70 8.96
N LEU A 747 11.23 -18.47 10.25
CA LEU A 747 10.83 -17.18 10.80
C LEU A 747 12.02 -16.58 11.55
N ALA A 748 12.16 -15.27 11.45
CA ALA A 748 13.16 -14.56 12.24
C ALA A 748 12.67 -13.18 12.64
N GLN A 749 13.20 -12.69 13.74
CA GLN A 749 12.89 -11.39 14.31
C GLN A 749 14.17 -10.67 14.69
N LYS A 750 14.19 -9.34 14.52
CA LYS A 750 15.28 -8.49 14.99
C LYS A 750 14.77 -7.16 15.51
N ASN A 751 15.17 -6.84 16.73
CA ASN A 751 15.01 -5.49 17.26
C ASN A 751 16.02 -4.55 16.59
N LEU A 752 15.54 -3.42 16.03
CA LEU A 752 16.35 -2.58 15.16
C LEU A 752 17.01 -1.38 15.86
N SER A 753 16.70 -1.13 17.14
CA SER A 753 17.24 0.04 17.83
C SER A 753 18.53 -0.26 18.56
N VAL A 754 19.58 0.48 18.21
CA VAL A 754 20.82 0.61 18.96
C VAL A 754 20.91 2.04 19.47
N VAL A 755 21.19 2.23 20.75
CA VAL A 755 21.14 3.54 21.39
C VAL A 755 22.51 3.96 21.90
N ASP A 756 22.90 5.17 21.59
CA ASP A 756 24.12 5.78 22.10
C ASP A 756 23.79 6.68 23.29
N LEU A 757 24.30 6.37 24.47
CA LEU A 757 24.02 7.09 25.70
C LEU A 757 25.28 7.41 26.50
N ALA A 758 25.31 8.60 27.09
CA ALA A 758 26.34 8.96 28.05
C ALA A 758 26.10 8.28 29.44
N PRO A 759 27.12 8.07 30.24
CA PRO A 759 26.96 7.62 31.63
C PRO A 759 25.96 8.49 32.41
N ASN A 760 25.26 7.89 33.35
CA ASN A 760 24.26 8.54 34.21
C ASN A 760 23.02 9.09 33.47
N ARG A 761 22.77 8.69 32.23
CA ARG A 761 21.58 9.08 31.43
C ARG A 761 20.50 8.00 31.48
N TRP A 762 19.24 8.46 31.38
CA TRP A 762 18.06 7.62 31.29
C TRP A 762 17.65 7.42 29.85
N ILE A 763 17.07 6.25 29.56
CA ILE A 763 16.32 5.99 28.35
C ILE A 763 15.01 5.28 28.70
N VAL A 764 14.00 5.52 27.90
CA VAL A 764 12.75 4.75 27.89
C VAL A 764 12.50 4.18 26.50
N LEU A 765 12.33 2.87 26.43
CA LEU A 765 12.05 2.16 25.19
C LEU A 765 10.63 1.64 25.23
N PRO A 766 9.77 2.11 24.33
CA PRO A 766 8.44 1.56 24.19
C PRO A 766 8.51 0.17 23.51
N PHE A 767 7.70 -0.77 23.99
CA PHE A 767 7.49 -2.08 23.38
C PHE A 767 6.07 -2.56 23.61
N LEU A 768 5.64 -3.60 22.89
CA LEU A 768 4.33 -4.21 23.02
C LEU A 768 4.43 -5.52 23.81
N ALA A 769 3.66 -5.61 24.89
CA ALA A 769 3.42 -6.84 25.60
C ALA A 769 2.07 -7.42 25.16
N SER A 770 2.05 -8.69 24.74
CA SER A 770 0.85 -9.28 24.16
C SER A 770 0.48 -10.59 24.83
N ASN A 771 -0.83 -10.79 25.04
CA ASN A 771 -1.42 -12.09 25.33
C ASN A 771 -2.16 -12.58 24.08
N LEU A 772 -1.57 -13.47 23.31
CA LEU A 772 -2.14 -13.97 22.05
C LEU A 772 -3.19 -15.07 22.25
N ARG A 773 -3.59 -15.38 23.48
CA ARG A 773 -4.62 -16.38 23.75
C ARG A 773 -6.02 -15.78 23.65
N ALA A 774 -6.85 -16.39 22.81
CA ALA A 774 -8.18 -15.85 22.48
C ALA A 774 -9.21 -15.92 23.63
N ARG A 775 -9.01 -16.76 24.66
CA ARG A 775 -10.03 -17.04 25.65
C ARG A 775 -9.56 -16.94 27.11
N LEU A 776 -8.30 -16.69 27.38
CA LEU A 776 -7.74 -16.77 28.72
C LEU A 776 -6.97 -15.49 29.06
N SER A 777 -7.40 -14.84 30.17
CA SER A 777 -6.55 -13.84 30.83
C SER A 777 -5.34 -14.54 31.43
N ARG A 778 -4.14 -13.99 31.24
CA ARG A 778 -2.92 -14.59 31.78
C ARG A 778 -2.07 -13.61 32.55
N THR A 779 -1.40 -14.11 33.57
CA THR A 779 -0.30 -13.39 34.20
C THR A 779 0.97 -13.79 33.49
N MET A 780 1.55 -12.84 32.74
CA MET A 780 2.85 -12.96 32.10
C MET A 780 3.94 -12.51 33.07
N VAL A 781 5.07 -13.18 33.04
CA VAL A 781 6.22 -12.78 33.84
C VAL A 781 7.24 -12.14 32.91
N PHE A 782 7.53 -10.86 33.14
CA PHE A 782 8.61 -10.13 32.47
C PHE A 782 9.88 -10.26 33.30
N GLU A 783 10.91 -10.82 32.72
CA GLU A 783 12.21 -11.02 33.34
C GLU A 783 13.26 -10.18 32.66
N LEU A 784 13.89 -9.29 33.39
CA LEU A 784 15.05 -8.52 32.93
C LEU A 784 16.31 -9.32 33.10
N LEU A 785 17.03 -9.54 32.00
CA LEU A 785 18.34 -10.21 31.99
C LEU A 785 19.43 -9.15 31.86
N ARG A 786 20.22 -8.96 32.88
CA ARG A 786 21.36 -8.03 32.88
C ARG A 786 22.65 -8.74 32.51
N PRO A 787 23.56 -8.09 31.76
CA PRO A 787 24.91 -8.61 31.55
C PRO A 787 25.68 -8.74 32.87
N LYS A 788 26.61 -9.64 32.91
CA LYS A 788 27.53 -9.79 34.03
C LYS A 788 28.28 -8.48 34.30
N GLY A 789 28.31 -8.04 35.56
CA GLY A 789 28.94 -6.80 36.00
C GLY A 789 27.99 -5.57 35.90
N LEU A 790 26.72 -5.76 35.51
CA LEU A 790 25.66 -4.75 35.51
C LEU A 790 24.45 -5.15 36.35
N GLU A 791 24.66 -5.99 37.36
CA GLU A 791 23.60 -6.54 38.22
C GLU A 791 22.82 -5.47 38.98
N GLU A 792 23.47 -4.34 39.26
CA GLU A 792 22.85 -3.18 39.95
C GLU A 792 22.37 -2.08 39.00
N LEU A 793 22.38 -2.33 37.70
CA LEU A 793 21.86 -1.40 36.72
C LEU A 793 20.38 -1.09 37.04
N HIS A 794 20.08 0.18 37.29
CA HIS A 794 18.71 0.59 37.57
C HIS A 794 17.83 0.46 36.34
N ALA A 795 16.80 -0.33 36.47
CA ALA A 795 15.80 -0.53 35.43
C ALA A 795 14.40 -0.65 36.03
N SER A 796 13.43 -0.11 35.32
CA SER A 796 12.03 -0.15 35.72
C SER A 796 11.12 -0.36 34.50
N LEU A 797 9.89 -0.80 34.77
CA LEU A 797 8.87 -0.99 33.78
C LEU A 797 7.77 0.06 33.97
N LEU A 798 7.49 0.86 32.95
CA LEU A 798 6.35 1.77 32.92
C LEU A 798 5.13 1.00 32.43
N VAL A 799 4.08 0.91 33.24
CA VAL A 799 2.93 0.06 33.01
C VAL A 799 1.65 0.83 33.31
N GLU A 800 0.59 0.65 32.55
CA GLU A 800 -0.71 1.17 32.93
C GLU A 800 -1.23 0.48 34.21
N LYS A 801 -1.69 1.27 35.15
CA LYS A 801 -2.15 0.80 36.47
C LYS A 801 -3.20 -0.31 36.38
N ARG A 802 -4.06 -0.28 35.37
CA ARG A 802 -5.10 -1.31 35.14
C ARG A 802 -4.54 -2.71 34.86
N ALA A 803 -3.36 -2.81 34.28
CA ALA A 803 -2.73 -4.08 33.91
C ALA A 803 -2.04 -4.79 35.08
N LEU A 804 -1.94 -4.13 36.22
CA LEU A 804 -1.27 -4.71 37.40
C LEU A 804 -2.19 -5.69 38.16
N PRO A 805 -1.67 -6.82 38.63
CA PRO A 805 -2.32 -7.64 39.63
C PRO A 805 -2.67 -6.82 40.88
N THR A 806 -3.79 -7.10 41.50
CA THR A 806 -4.31 -6.33 42.65
C THR A 806 -3.25 -6.15 43.76
N LYS A 807 -2.46 -7.18 44.05
CA LYS A 807 -1.41 -7.13 45.06
C LYS A 807 -0.28 -6.13 44.73
N LEU A 808 0.03 -5.98 43.45
CA LEU A 808 1.08 -5.05 43.00
C LEU A 808 0.57 -3.60 42.87
N ARG A 809 -0.74 -3.39 42.67
CA ARG A 809 -1.31 -2.03 42.63
C ARG A 809 -1.07 -1.21 43.89
N ALA A 810 -0.98 -1.86 45.03
CA ALA A 810 -0.76 -1.20 46.32
C ALA A 810 0.68 -0.69 46.50
N HIS A 811 1.62 -1.25 45.73
CA HIS A 811 3.06 -0.88 45.77
C HIS A 811 3.50 -0.06 44.55
N ALA A 812 2.56 0.16 43.61
CA ALA A 812 2.88 0.93 42.41
C ALA A 812 2.91 2.43 42.74
N ARG A 813 3.98 3.07 42.37
CA ARG A 813 4.15 4.53 42.49
C ARG A 813 4.17 5.21 41.12
N LEU A 814 3.79 6.48 41.08
CA LEU A 814 4.03 7.31 39.92
C LEU A 814 5.52 7.63 39.85
N PRO A 815 6.15 7.68 38.66
CA PRO A 815 7.49 8.17 38.51
C PRO A 815 7.60 9.56 39.14
N ASP A 816 8.60 9.79 40.02
CA ASP A 816 8.78 11.08 40.74
C ASP A 816 8.86 12.28 39.77
N GLU A 817 9.27 12.02 38.56
CA GLU A 817 9.43 13.00 37.49
C GLU A 817 8.11 13.41 36.83
N LEU A 818 7.05 12.61 36.95
CA LEU A 818 5.73 12.98 36.45
C LEU A 818 5.00 13.97 37.37
N HIS A 819 5.42 14.08 38.64
CA HIS A 819 4.89 15.07 39.57
C HIS A 819 5.37 16.51 39.32
N SER A 820 6.49 16.69 38.60
CA SER A 820 7.04 18.02 38.28
C SER A 820 6.50 18.61 36.98
N ALA A 821 5.84 17.82 36.12
CA ALA A 821 5.35 18.23 34.80
C ALA A 821 3.97 18.93 34.83
N ALA A 822 3.36 19.13 35.97
CA ALA A 822 2.04 19.76 36.11
C ALA A 822 2.03 21.31 36.00
N ARG A 823 3.06 21.94 35.43
CA ARG A 823 3.06 23.36 35.08
C ARG A 823 3.02 23.54 33.57
N PRO A 824 2.07 24.35 33.02
CA PRO A 824 2.01 24.62 31.60
C PRO A 824 3.19 25.45 31.15
N ALA A 825 4.00 24.93 30.26
CA ALA A 825 5.02 25.67 29.54
C ALA A 825 4.44 26.24 28.25
N THR A 826 4.75 27.51 28.00
CA THR A 826 4.36 28.22 26.78
C THR A 826 5.01 27.60 25.54
N PRO A 827 4.29 27.42 24.41
CA PRO A 827 4.86 26.82 23.22
C PRO A 827 5.89 27.75 22.58
N GLN A 828 7.13 27.30 22.42
CA GLN A 828 8.06 27.91 21.49
C GLN A 828 7.83 27.33 20.08
N THR A 829 7.55 28.22 19.16
CA THR A 829 7.47 27.92 17.72
C THR A 829 8.86 27.53 17.21
N LEU A 830 9.01 26.32 16.71
CA LEU A 830 10.17 25.87 15.97
C LEU A 830 9.96 26.14 14.48
N ASP A 831 10.85 26.89 13.90
CA ASP A 831 10.89 27.23 12.47
C ASP A 831 11.53 26.06 11.69
N CYS A 832 10.84 25.55 10.66
CA CYS A 832 11.16 24.30 9.96
C CYS A 832 11.93 24.59 8.67
N THR A 833 13.23 24.80 8.72
CA THR A 833 14.04 24.94 7.51
C THR A 833 15.39 24.22 7.55
N ASP A 834 15.46 22.99 8.07
CA ASP A 834 16.56 22.04 7.75
C ASP A 834 16.22 20.63 8.24
N HIS A 835 15.72 19.79 7.31
CA HIS A 835 15.03 18.54 7.70
C HIS A 835 15.93 17.33 7.95
N ALA A 836 17.18 17.32 7.53
CA ALA A 836 18.03 16.13 7.64
C ALA A 836 18.93 16.12 8.90
N GLU A 837 19.41 17.26 9.34
CA GLU A 837 20.22 17.35 10.56
C GLU A 837 19.40 17.56 11.84
N ALA A 838 18.18 18.11 11.73
CA ALA A 838 17.31 18.32 12.89
C ALA A 838 16.59 17.04 13.38
N ALA A 839 16.41 16.04 12.52
CA ALA A 839 15.75 14.77 12.89
C ALA A 839 16.60 13.91 13.85
N LYS A 840 17.92 13.97 13.73
CA LYS A 840 18.84 13.19 14.55
C LYS A 840 18.88 13.65 16.03
N PRO A 841 18.96 14.96 16.33
CA PRO A 841 18.83 15.46 17.69
C PRO A 841 17.44 15.21 18.30
N LEU A 842 16.37 15.23 17.48
CA LEU A 842 15.02 14.98 17.97
C LEU A 842 14.81 13.49 18.30
N ALA A 843 15.37 12.57 17.51
CA ALA A 843 15.37 11.14 17.81
C ALA A 843 16.16 10.83 19.10
N ASP A 844 17.33 11.45 19.26
CA ASP A 844 18.12 11.34 20.47
C ASP A 844 17.42 11.97 21.67
N ALA A 845 16.70 13.08 21.51
CA ALA A 845 15.92 13.74 22.56
C ALA A 845 14.64 12.96 22.94
N LEU A 846 14.01 12.27 22.00
CA LEU A 846 12.86 11.38 22.26
C LEU A 846 13.28 10.08 22.97
N LEU A 847 14.51 9.64 22.74
CA LEU A 847 15.08 8.45 23.34
C LEU A 847 15.82 8.74 24.65
N THR A 848 16.36 9.96 24.85
CA THR A 848 17.06 10.37 26.07
C THR A 848 16.25 11.38 26.85
N SER A 849 15.57 10.95 27.90
CA SER A 849 14.75 11.86 28.71
C SER A 849 15.61 12.85 29.49
N LYS A 850 15.87 14.03 28.94
CA LYS A 850 15.95 15.25 29.78
C LYS A 850 14.57 15.92 29.89
N ASN A 851 13.58 15.49 29.11
CA ASN A 851 12.23 16.05 29.07
C ASN A 851 11.24 15.03 29.55
N HIS A 852 10.88 15.09 30.82
CA HIS A 852 9.85 14.29 31.49
C HIS A 852 8.46 14.45 30.83
N GLU A 853 8.25 15.53 30.07
CA GLU A 853 7.03 15.78 29.29
C GLU A 853 6.73 14.68 28.25
N HIS A 854 7.75 14.09 27.65
CA HIS A 854 7.56 13.00 26.69
C HIS A 854 7.12 11.69 27.34
N LEU A 855 7.53 11.43 28.57
CA LEU A 855 7.06 10.29 29.35
C LEU A 855 5.58 10.43 29.72
N ALA A 856 5.18 11.64 30.13
CA ALA A 856 3.78 11.92 30.47
C ALA A 856 2.87 11.79 29.24
N VAL A 857 3.32 12.20 28.05
CA VAL A 857 2.58 12.07 26.80
C VAL A 857 2.53 10.61 26.30
N ALA A 858 3.63 9.88 26.40
CA ALA A 858 3.68 8.48 25.94
C ALA A 858 2.97 7.51 26.90
N PHE A 859 2.99 7.80 28.22
CA PHE A 859 2.47 6.95 29.28
C PHE A 859 1.72 7.76 30.35
N PRO A 860 0.64 8.47 30.00
CA PRO A 860 -0.02 9.44 30.87
C PRO A 860 -0.62 8.86 32.15
N THR A 861 -0.92 7.57 32.19
CA THR A 861 -1.50 6.85 33.33
C THR A 861 -0.57 5.75 33.85
N ALA A 862 0.68 5.74 33.42
CA ALA A 862 1.62 4.70 33.79
C ALA A 862 2.08 4.85 35.24
N VAL A 863 2.35 3.72 35.84
CA VAL A 863 3.06 3.59 37.09
C VAL A 863 4.40 2.93 36.85
N GLU A 864 5.38 3.25 37.63
CA GLU A 864 6.71 2.66 37.55
C GLU A 864 6.83 1.47 38.48
N LEU A 865 7.37 0.38 37.96
CA LEU A 865 7.70 -0.84 38.71
C LEU A 865 9.18 -1.09 38.58
N ASP A 866 9.93 -0.94 39.65
CA ASP A 866 11.37 -1.19 39.67
C ASP A 866 11.67 -2.70 39.56
N PHE A 867 12.62 -3.04 38.72
CA PHE A 867 13.22 -4.36 38.77
C PHE A 867 14.20 -4.47 39.92
N ALA A 868 14.11 -5.53 40.70
CA ALA A 868 15.08 -5.82 41.74
C ALA A 868 16.52 -5.93 41.18
N ASN A 869 17.52 -5.66 41.98
CA ASN A 869 18.91 -5.88 41.61
C ASN A 869 19.21 -7.37 41.39
N GLY A 870 20.23 -7.66 40.63
CA GLY A 870 20.64 -9.00 40.25
C GLY A 870 20.61 -9.24 38.75
N GLN A 871 21.20 -10.34 38.31
CA GLN A 871 21.24 -10.71 36.88
C GLN A 871 19.85 -11.00 36.28
N ARG A 872 18.94 -11.45 37.13
CA ARG A 872 17.57 -11.79 36.73
C ARG A 872 16.60 -11.16 37.71
N ALA A 873 15.70 -10.34 37.21
CA ALA A 873 14.65 -9.74 38.00
C ALA A 873 13.30 -9.89 37.30
N GLN A 874 12.24 -10.24 38.02
CA GLN A 874 10.96 -10.61 37.46
C GLN A 874 9.85 -9.69 37.93
N LEU A 875 8.96 -9.31 37.01
CA LEU A 875 7.73 -8.58 37.29
C LEU A 875 6.55 -9.29 36.62
N PRO A 876 5.50 -9.66 37.40
CA PRO A 876 4.28 -10.23 36.82
C PRO A 876 3.35 -9.13 36.30
N LEU A 877 2.75 -9.34 35.13
CA LEU A 877 1.78 -8.46 34.52
C LEU A 877 0.58 -9.27 34.03
N ARG A 878 -0.65 -8.84 34.32
CA ARG A 878 -1.86 -9.54 33.88
C ARG A 878 -2.42 -8.88 32.63
N LEU A 879 -2.51 -9.67 31.54
CA LEU A 879 -3.13 -9.26 30.29
C LEU A 879 -4.41 -10.06 30.04
N GLN A 880 -5.41 -9.38 29.47
CA GLN A 880 -6.68 -9.98 29.06
C GLN A 880 -6.49 -10.83 27.76
N PRO A 881 -7.48 -11.65 27.38
CA PRO A 881 -7.42 -12.36 26.11
C PRO A 881 -7.21 -11.39 24.94
N LEU A 882 -6.26 -11.71 24.04
CA LEU A 882 -5.90 -10.91 22.87
C LEU A 882 -5.49 -9.45 23.18
N GLU A 883 -5.18 -9.15 24.42
CA GLU A 883 -4.72 -7.83 24.81
C GLU A 883 -3.26 -7.63 24.40
N SER A 884 -2.98 -6.53 23.71
CA SER A 884 -1.64 -5.98 23.53
C SER A 884 -1.56 -4.64 24.23
N GLN A 885 -0.54 -4.46 25.06
CA GLN A 885 -0.34 -3.25 25.84
C GLN A 885 1.04 -2.66 25.55
N ARG A 886 1.07 -1.35 25.31
CA ARG A 886 2.34 -0.64 25.20
C ARG A 886 2.92 -0.40 26.57
N LEU A 887 4.15 -0.84 26.76
CA LEU A 887 4.94 -0.69 27.98
C LEU A 887 6.19 0.13 27.67
N GLY A 888 6.83 0.71 28.72
CA GLY A 888 8.11 1.39 28.62
C GLY A 888 9.16 0.69 29.47
N LEU A 889 10.23 0.22 28.87
CA LEU A 889 11.42 -0.21 29.61
C LEU A 889 12.30 1.01 29.88
N ARG A 890 12.39 1.46 31.12
CA ARG A 890 13.19 2.59 31.56
C ARG A 890 14.49 2.11 32.20
N ILE A 891 15.62 2.64 31.73
CA ILE A 891 16.94 2.20 32.13
C ILE A 891 17.82 3.40 32.39
N LYS A 892 18.65 3.33 33.42
CA LYS A 892 19.71 4.31 33.70
C LYS A 892 21.08 3.71 33.40
N VAL A 893 21.84 4.34 32.51
CA VAL A 893 23.24 3.93 32.28
C VAL A 893 24.06 4.18 33.54
N PRO A 894 24.84 3.22 34.05
CA PRO A 894 25.67 3.41 35.26
C PRO A 894 26.63 4.59 35.09
N ALA A 895 26.80 5.32 36.19
CA ALA A 895 27.68 6.50 36.19
C ALA A 895 29.16 6.14 35.92
N ASN A 896 29.56 4.91 36.25
CA ASN A 896 30.90 4.36 36.05
C ASN A 896 31.06 3.59 34.74
N ALA A 897 30.04 3.58 33.85
CA ALA A 897 30.14 2.93 32.57
C ALA A 897 31.23 3.58 31.72
N LYS A 898 32.09 2.76 31.12
CA LYS A 898 33.25 3.25 30.35
C LYS A 898 32.80 3.76 28.98
N PRO A 899 33.12 4.99 28.57
CA PRO A 899 32.93 5.42 27.18
C PRO A 899 33.58 4.46 26.18
N GLY A 900 32.89 4.21 25.07
CA GLY A 900 33.29 3.25 24.04
C GLY A 900 32.90 1.78 24.35
N SER A 901 32.36 1.48 25.53
CA SER A 901 31.81 0.15 25.82
C SER A 901 30.39 0.00 25.25
N SER A 902 29.99 -1.26 25.03
CA SER A 902 28.64 -1.60 24.58
C SER A 902 28.11 -2.76 25.42
N PHE A 903 26.82 -2.72 25.73
CA PHE A 903 26.14 -3.83 26.39
C PHE A 903 24.73 -4.02 25.88
N THR A 904 24.18 -5.21 26.07
CA THR A 904 22.81 -5.54 25.68
C THR A 904 22.02 -5.98 26.89
N LEU A 905 20.83 -5.45 27.03
CA LEU A 905 19.83 -5.87 28.01
C LEU A 905 18.73 -6.62 27.30
N ASP A 906 18.30 -7.72 27.85
CA ASP A 906 17.16 -8.47 27.34
C ASP A 906 16.02 -8.42 28.36
N LEU A 907 14.85 -8.04 27.90
CA LEU A 907 13.60 -8.17 28.62
C LEU A 907 12.81 -9.31 27.99
N VAL A 908 12.67 -10.41 28.69
CA VAL A 908 12.00 -11.61 28.18
C VAL A 908 10.64 -11.79 28.81
N GLN A 909 9.68 -12.23 28.05
CA GLN A 909 8.37 -12.64 28.50
C GLN A 909 8.33 -14.16 28.69
N ARG A 910 7.93 -14.60 29.88
CA ARG A 910 7.77 -16.01 30.20
C ARG A 910 6.32 -16.39 30.39
N GLU A 911 6.01 -17.57 29.89
CA GLU A 911 4.76 -18.27 30.12
C GLU A 911 5.06 -19.68 30.62
N GLN A 912 4.55 -20.05 31.78
CA GLN A 912 4.81 -21.37 32.40
C GLN A 912 6.30 -21.75 32.42
N GLY A 913 7.18 -20.78 32.71
CA GLY A 913 8.61 -20.96 32.81
C GLY A 913 9.36 -20.91 31.48
N ARG A 914 8.69 -21.02 30.33
CA ARG A 914 9.28 -20.92 28.99
C ARG A 914 9.34 -19.46 28.53
N ILE A 915 10.41 -19.07 27.85
CA ILE A 915 10.47 -17.79 27.15
C ILE A 915 9.59 -17.91 25.90
N VAL A 916 8.62 -17.01 25.80
CA VAL A 916 7.69 -16.93 24.65
C VAL A 916 7.84 -15.65 23.86
N GLY A 917 8.65 -14.72 24.36
CA GLY A 917 8.95 -13.46 23.70
C GLY A 917 10.09 -12.72 24.34
N GLY A 918 10.65 -11.76 23.63
CA GLY A 918 11.75 -10.95 24.14
C GLY A 918 11.94 -9.65 23.38
N VAL A 919 12.53 -8.69 24.08
CA VAL A 919 12.96 -7.40 23.52
C VAL A 919 14.40 -7.16 23.93
N ALA A 920 15.26 -6.88 22.96
CA ALA A 920 16.65 -6.55 23.19
C ALA A 920 16.89 -5.04 23.10
N LEU A 921 17.69 -4.52 24.01
CA LEU A 921 18.22 -3.16 23.93
C LEU A 921 19.73 -3.18 23.90
N ARG A 922 20.31 -2.71 22.82
CA ARG A 922 21.75 -2.49 22.71
C ARG A 922 22.08 -1.05 23.02
N ILE A 923 22.95 -0.84 23.99
CA ILE A 923 23.41 0.50 24.41
C ILE A 923 24.90 0.59 24.14
N ASN A 924 25.31 1.62 23.42
CA ASN A 924 26.70 2.04 23.29
C ASN A 924 26.91 3.21 24.22
N VAL A 925 27.91 3.14 25.07
CA VAL A 925 28.28 4.20 26.01
C VAL A 925 29.18 5.21 25.30
N ARG A 926 28.75 6.47 25.23
CA ARG A 926 29.50 7.58 24.65
C ARG A 926 30.51 8.18 25.60
#